data_621d04f73d6163a6c64ece2def4d1548
#
_entry.id   621d04f73d6163a6c64ece2def4d1548
#
_cell.length_a   1.000
_cell.length_b   1.000
_cell.length_c   1.000
_cell.angle_alpha   90.00
_cell.angle_beta   90.00
_cell.angle_gamma   90.00
#
_symmetry.space_group_name_H-M   'P 1'
#
loop_
_entity.id
_entity.type
_entity.pdbx_description
1 polymer ?
#
loop_
_entity_poly.entity_id
_entity_poly.type
_entity_poly.pdbx_seq_one_letter_code
_entity_poly.pdbx_strand_id
1 'polypeptide(L)'
;MPAIAELLARELDKPLRHVENVIALLDEGNTIPFIARYRKELHGAMDDTALRKLEDRLRYLRNLAKRREEVLAAIGGQGKLTDELTAAIENAATLAEVEDLYRPYKQKRRTRATVAREKGLAPLAELLLAQAADCPDPAEAAAGYIDPEKGVETAADALQGANDIIAEIISDDAAIRKTLRGLLMRQGRLKSAAAKEEDSVYRLYYDFEQTLPKLAGHQVLAIDRGEKEGFLTATVLLDRDAALPTLRRAVVKPGSRAMEFIKSACEDAYDRLIYPSLEREARSTLTESACEGAIGQFALNLKPLLLQPPVKGHVTMGLDPGYAHGCKVAVVDGTGKVLDTTVVYPTYGERQKREAITKLTALCKKHGVTHIAIGNGTASRETEQMTVELLHGVPGASYMIVNEAGASVYSAGKLAAEEFPDYDVNLRSAISIARRLQDPLAELVKIDPKSIGVGQYQHDMPQKRLDEALTSVVEDCVNAVGVDVNTASASLLTYVSGLNAATAKSIVAYREANGVFPDRKKLLKVPKLGPKAFEQCAGFLRVPESKNVLDNTGVHPESYQAAEGLLALCGYTDDDVRRGAVAQLMQKVQAMGEAQVAEKLSVGVPTLRDVVKELVKPGRDLRDDLPAPILRTDVLDMKDLKPGMTLTGTVRNVIDFGVFVDIGVHQDGLVHISQVCNKFIKHPSEVVSVGDIVKVVVLDVDEKKKRISLSMKQVKE
;
A
#
# COMPACT_ATOMS: atom_id res chain seq x y z
N MET A 1 23.24 -2.88 -23.47
CA MET A 1 22.62 -2.56 -22.17
C MET A 1 22.87 -3.68 -21.18
N PRO A 2 23.01 -3.38 -19.88
CA PRO A 2 22.94 -4.43 -18.88
C PRO A 2 21.58 -5.13 -18.99
N ALA A 3 21.54 -6.45 -18.81
CA ALA A 3 20.30 -7.20 -18.78
C ALA A 3 19.39 -6.66 -17.64
N ILE A 4 18.06 -6.76 -17.77
CA ILE A 4 17.13 -6.31 -16.74
C ILE A 4 17.51 -6.89 -15.37
N ALA A 5 17.93 -8.15 -15.33
CA ALA A 5 18.38 -8.81 -14.10
C ALA A 5 19.61 -8.12 -13.46
N GLU A 6 20.58 -7.66 -14.25
CA GLU A 6 21.76 -6.94 -13.75
C GLU A 6 21.39 -5.58 -13.15
N LEU A 7 20.46 -4.86 -13.79
CA LEU A 7 19.94 -3.59 -13.26
C LEU A 7 19.23 -3.80 -11.91
N LEU A 8 18.35 -4.78 -11.85
CA LEU A 8 17.63 -5.13 -10.62
C LEU A 8 18.58 -5.59 -9.51
N ALA A 9 19.57 -6.40 -9.83
CA ALA A 9 20.59 -6.85 -8.87
C ALA A 9 21.33 -5.69 -8.24
N ARG A 10 21.70 -4.68 -9.05
CA ARG A 10 22.38 -3.46 -8.59
C ARG A 10 21.44 -2.56 -7.77
N GLU A 11 20.22 -2.32 -8.25
CA GLU A 11 19.25 -1.43 -7.59
C GLU A 11 18.80 -1.98 -6.22
N LEU A 12 18.67 -3.30 -6.10
CA LEU A 12 18.20 -3.97 -4.89
C LEU A 12 19.34 -4.45 -3.97
N ASP A 13 20.58 -4.26 -4.40
CA ASP A 13 21.78 -4.77 -3.69
C ASP A 13 21.65 -6.28 -3.41
N LYS A 14 21.35 -7.05 -4.46
CA LYS A 14 21.18 -8.51 -4.38
C LYS A 14 22.06 -9.23 -5.41
N PRO A 15 22.54 -10.45 -5.09
CA PRO A 15 23.29 -11.24 -6.05
C PRO A 15 22.51 -11.51 -7.34
N LEU A 16 23.14 -11.33 -8.49
CA LEU A 16 22.52 -11.49 -9.80
C LEU A 16 21.79 -12.85 -9.95
N ARG A 17 22.45 -13.94 -9.55
CA ARG A 17 21.87 -15.29 -9.60
C ARG A 17 20.52 -15.39 -8.84
N HIS A 18 20.41 -14.74 -7.67
CA HIS A 18 19.16 -14.75 -6.91
C HIS A 18 18.05 -13.97 -7.61
N VAL A 19 18.39 -12.85 -8.24
CA VAL A 19 17.44 -12.04 -9.01
C VAL A 19 16.96 -12.81 -10.25
N GLU A 20 17.87 -13.45 -10.98
CA GLU A 20 17.54 -14.29 -12.14
C GLU A 20 16.60 -15.45 -11.76
N ASN A 21 16.87 -16.12 -10.64
CA ASN A 21 16.00 -17.18 -10.12
C ASN A 21 14.59 -16.66 -9.79
N VAL A 22 14.49 -15.48 -9.15
CA VAL A 22 13.18 -14.89 -8.83
C VAL A 22 12.42 -14.53 -10.10
N ILE A 23 13.10 -13.95 -11.10
CA ILE A 23 12.50 -13.63 -12.39
C ILE A 23 11.96 -14.91 -13.06
N ALA A 24 12.73 -15.98 -13.08
CA ALA A 24 12.31 -17.27 -13.64
C ALA A 24 11.08 -17.83 -12.91
N LEU A 25 11.08 -17.81 -11.57
CA LEU A 25 9.96 -18.27 -10.76
C LEU A 25 8.68 -17.44 -11.01
N LEU A 26 8.80 -16.11 -11.16
CA LEU A 26 7.66 -15.25 -11.51
C LEU A 26 7.14 -15.55 -12.92
N ASP A 27 8.03 -15.79 -13.89
CA ASP A 27 7.66 -16.11 -15.26
C ASP A 27 6.98 -17.48 -15.37
N GLU A 28 7.31 -18.41 -14.50
CA GLU A 28 6.60 -19.68 -14.32
C GLU A 28 5.21 -19.50 -13.69
N GLY A 29 4.88 -18.29 -13.20
CA GLY A 29 3.60 -17.95 -12.56
C GLY A 29 3.51 -18.38 -11.11
N ASN A 30 4.64 -18.47 -10.39
CA ASN A 30 4.65 -18.65 -8.95
C ASN A 30 4.28 -17.35 -8.26
N THR A 31 3.52 -17.44 -7.15
CA THR A 31 3.10 -16.29 -6.36
C THR A 31 4.22 -15.85 -5.42
N ILE A 32 4.22 -14.57 -5.04
CA ILE A 32 5.21 -14.03 -4.09
C ILE A 32 5.20 -14.77 -2.75
N PRO A 33 4.04 -15.05 -2.09
CA PRO A 33 4.03 -15.80 -0.84
C PRO A 33 4.66 -17.20 -0.96
N PHE A 34 4.41 -17.89 -2.08
CA PHE A 34 5.01 -19.20 -2.33
C PHE A 34 6.53 -19.11 -2.51
N ILE A 35 7.01 -18.16 -3.31
CA ILE A 35 8.45 -17.94 -3.53
C ILE A 35 9.12 -17.64 -2.17
N ALA A 36 8.58 -16.66 -1.43
CA ALA A 36 9.13 -16.22 -0.14
C ALA A 36 9.24 -17.36 0.88
N ARG A 37 8.24 -18.23 0.92
CA ARG A 37 8.18 -19.31 1.91
C ARG A 37 8.94 -20.56 1.50
N TYR A 38 8.80 -21.00 0.25
CA TYR A 38 9.21 -22.35 -0.18
C TYR A 38 10.35 -22.39 -1.20
N ARG A 39 10.90 -21.25 -1.59
CA ARG A 39 12.03 -21.16 -2.57
C ARG A 39 13.21 -20.33 -2.04
N LYS A 40 13.41 -20.33 -0.71
CA LYS A 40 14.41 -19.49 -0.02
C LYS A 40 15.83 -19.67 -0.52
N GLU A 41 16.22 -20.86 -0.86
CA GLU A 41 17.54 -21.18 -1.43
C GLU A 41 17.78 -20.49 -2.76
N LEU A 42 16.72 -20.34 -3.56
CA LEU A 42 16.84 -19.76 -4.91
C LEU A 42 16.93 -18.24 -4.87
N HIS A 43 16.27 -17.58 -3.90
CA HIS A 43 16.26 -16.12 -3.79
C HIS A 43 17.12 -15.55 -2.64
N GLY A 44 17.92 -16.40 -1.97
CA GLY A 44 18.82 -15.91 -0.92
C GLY A 44 18.11 -15.32 0.29
N ALA A 45 16.96 -15.89 0.68
CA ALA A 45 16.13 -15.49 1.81
C ALA A 45 15.68 -14.01 1.76
N MET A 46 15.37 -13.46 0.58
CA MET A 46 14.69 -12.17 0.46
C MET A 46 13.32 -12.25 1.17
N ASP A 47 12.95 -11.18 1.85
CA ASP A 47 11.64 -11.06 2.47
C ASP A 47 10.54 -10.70 1.43
N ASP A 48 9.28 -10.79 1.84
CA ASP A 48 8.12 -10.50 1.00
C ASP A 48 8.21 -9.08 0.41
N THR A 49 8.67 -8.11 1.20
CA THR A 49 8.82 -6.71 0.78
C THR A 49 9.85 -6.56 -0.33
N ALA A 50 11.00 -7.23 -0.22
CA ALA A 50 12.05 -7.20 -1.24
C ALA A 50 11.59 -7.89 -2.53
N LEU A 51 10.89 -9.03 -2.43
CA LEU A 51 10.34 -9.76 -3.57
C LEU A 51 9.28 -8.94 -4.31
N ARG A 52 8.38 -8.25 -3.60
CA ARG A 52 7.37 -7.38 -4.21
C ARG A 52 8.00 -6.15 -4.87
N LYS A 53 9.01 -5.53 -4.25
CA LYS A 53 9.78 -4.45 -4.89
C LYS A 53 10.45 -4.92 -6.17
N LEU A 54 11.00 -6.13 -6.17
CA LEU A 54 11.61 -6.73 -7.37
C LEU A 54 10.55 -6.92 -8.46
N GLU A 55 9.39 -7.49 -8.14
CA GLU A 55 8.28 -7.70 -9.09
C GLU A 55 7.79 -6.38 -9.70
N ASP A 56 7.52 -5.36 -8.88
CA ASP A 56 7.08 -4.04 -9.34
C ASP A 56 8.12 -3.38 -10.24
N ARG A 57 9.41 -3.46 -9.85
CA ARG A 57 10.50 -2.89 -10.64
C ARG A 57 10.75 -3.67 -11.93
N LEU A 58 10.64 -4.98 -11.92
CA LEU A 58 10.71 -5.83 -13.10
C LEU A 58 9.61 -5.45 -14.10
N ARG A 59 8.38 -5.27 -13.64
CA ARG A 59 7.24 -4.83 -14.44
C ARG A 59 7.52 -3.48 -15.11
N TYR A 60 8.05 -2.52 -14.35
CA TYR A 60 8.44 -1.22 -14.87
C TYR A 60 9.52 -1.32 -15.95
N LEU A 61 10.59 -2.09 -15.70
CA LEU A 61 11.69 -2.23 -16.65
C LEU A 61 11.28 -2.97 -17.94
N ARG A 62 10.39 -3.95 -17.83
CA ARG A 62 9.78 -4.62 -19.00
C ARG A 62 8.93 -3.65 -19.82
N ASN A 63 8.13 -2.83 -19.19
CA ASN A 63 7.35 -1.78 -19.85
C ASN A 63 8.27 -0.76 -20.53
N LEU A 64 9.34 -0.34 -19.87
CA LEU A 64 10.35 0.55 -20.44
C LEU A 64 11.02 -0.08 -21.68
N ALA A 65 11.43 -1.34 -21.61
CA ALA A 65 12.03 -2.07 -22.74
C ALA A 65 11.06 -2.14 -23.92
N LYS A 66 9.81 -2.55 -23.67
CA LYS A 66 8.77 -2.57 -24.69
C LYS A 66 8.55 -1.20 -25.32
N ARG A 67 8.52 -0.14 -24.51
CA ARG A 67 8.33 1.22 -25.02
C ARG A 67 9.48 1.68 -25.89
N ARG A 68 10.72 1.33 -25.57
CA ARG A 68 11.90 1.59 -26.43
C ARG A 68 11.76 0.91 -27.77
N GLU A 69 11.37 -0.37 -27.81
CA GLU A 69 11.13 -1.13 -29.04
C GLU A 69 10.05 -0.47 -29.91
N GLU A 70 8.92 -0.07 -29.31
CA GLU A 70 7.84 0.62 -30.00
C GLU A 70 8.32 1.94 -30.63
N VAL A 71 9.11 2.73 -29.90
CA VAL A 71 9.65 4.00 -30.36
C VAL A 71 10.67 3.80 -31.48
N LEU A 72 11.59 2.84 -31.34
CA LEU A 72 12.56 2.51 -32.38
C LEU A 72 11.84 2.07 -33.67
N ALA A 73 10.82 1.23 -33.57
CA ALA A 73 10.03 0.80 -34.73
C ALA A 73 9.29 1.97 -35.37
N ALA A 74 8.71 2.89 -34.57
CA ALA A 74 7.98 4.04 -35.07
C ALA A 74 8.88 5.04 -35.80
N ILE A 75 10.11 5.30 -35.31
CA ILE A 75 11.08 6.19 -35.96
C ILE A 75 11.69 5.49 -37.18
N GLY A 76 12.00 4.19 -37.08
CA GLY A 76 12.49 3.39 -38.21
C GLY A 76 11.52 3.35 -39.38
N GLY A 77 10.20 3.23 -39.10
CA GLY A 77 9.15 3.32 -40.12
C GLY A 77 9.07 4.67 -40.84
N GLN A 78 9.63 5.74 -40.25
CA GLN A 78 9.76 7.06 -40.87
C GLN A 78 11.08 7.23 -41.64
N GLY A 79 11.98 6.25 -41.62
CA GLY A 79 13.31 6.33 -42.24
C GLY A 79 14.26 7.35 -41.58
N LYS A 80 14.01 7.70 -40.30
CA LYS A 80 14.76 8.76 -39.58
C LYS A 80 15.63 8.20 -38.45
N LEU A 81 15.74 6.89 -38.33
CA LEU A 81 16.55 6.25 -37.28
C LEU A 81 18.04 6.33 -37.63
N THR A 82 18.84 6.84 -36.70
CA THR A 82 20.32 6.85 -36.78
C THR A 82 20.90 5.96 -35.72
N ASP A 83 22.18 5.58 -35.86
CA ASP A 83 22.87 4.75 -34.85
C ASP A 83 22.99 5.46 -33.50
N GLU A 84 23.24 6.79 -33.51
CA GLU A 84 23.31 7.59 -32.29
C GLU A 84 21.95 7.65 -31.58
N LEU A 85 20.86 7.86 -32.35
CA LEU A 85 19.51 7.90 -31.77
C LEU A 85 19.09 6.53 -31.23
N THR A 86 19.43 5.47 -31.93
CA THR A 86 19.21 4.10 -31.46
C THR A 86 19.90 3.88 -30.12
N ALA A 87 21.18 4.20 -30.03
CA ALA A 87 21.95 4.07 -28.80
C ALA A 87 21.39 4.98 -27.67
N ALA A 88 20.93 6.18 -27.99
CA ALA A 88 20.31 7.08 -27.00
C ALA A 88 18.99 6.51 -26.44
N ILE A 89 18.11 5.97 -27.30
CA ILE A 89 16.83 5.37 -26.90
C ILE A 89 17.10 4.10 -26.07
N GLU A 90 18.01 3.25 -26.52
CA GLU A 90 18.37 2.03 -25.79
C GLU A 90 18.97 2.32 -24.40
N ASN A 91 19.70 3.41 -24.23
CA ASN A 91 20.30 3.80 -22.95
C ASN A 91 19.43 4.72 -22.08
N ALA A 92 18.25 5.13 -22.56
CA ALA A 92 17.34 5.99 -21.80
C ALA A 92 16.87 5.29 -20.51
N ALA A 93 17.16 5.83 -19.34
CA ALA A 93 16.91 5.19 -18.05
C ALA A 93 15.43 5.22 -17.61
N THR A 94 14.64 6.11 -18.18
CA THR A 94 13.24 6.33 -17.80
C THR A 94 12.33 6.47 -19.01
N LEU A 95 11.02 6.24 -18.78
CA LEU A 95 10.01 6.49 -19.82
C LEU A 95 10.01 7.95 -20.28
N ALA A 96 10.23 8.90 -19.38
CA ALA A 96 10.32 10.32 -19.71
C ALA A 96 11.45 10.61 -20.70
N GLU A 97 12.63 10.01 -20.50
CA GLU A 97 13.76 10.14 -21.44
C GLU A 97 13.45 9.52 -22.80
N VAL A 98 12.77 8.38 -22.85
CA VAL A 98 12.32 7.76 -24.12
C VAL A 98 11.32 8.66 -24.85
N GLU A 99 10.35 9.23 -24.13
CA GLU A 99 9.36 10.14 -24.71
C GLU A 99 9.97 11.44 -25.20
N ASP A 100 10.98 11.99 -24.50
CA ASP A 100 11.72 13.18 -24.96
C ASP A 100 12.49 12.90 -26.27
N LEU A 101 13.16 11.74 -26.38
CA LEU A 101 13.84 11.33 -27.60
C LEU A 101 12.88 11.07 -28.77
N TYR A 102 11.67 10.59 -28.48
CA TYR A 102 10.63 10.36 -29.48
C TYR A 102 9.91 11.63 -29.91
N ARG A 103 9.93 12.69 -29.10
CA ARG A 103 9.14 13.92 -29.27
C ARG A 103 9.28 14.58 -30.64
N PRO A 104 10.49 14.74 -31.25
CA PRO A 104 10.65 15.32 -32.59
C PRO A 104 9.97 14.50 -33.71
N TYR A 105 9.77 13.18 -33.49
CA TYR A 105 9.26 12.23 -34.49
C TYR A 105 7.78 11.91 -34.31
N LYS A 106 7.19 12.39 -33.20
CA LYS A 106 5.79 12.15 -32.87
C LYS A 106 4.89 12.99 -33.76
N GLN A 107 3.83 12.39 -34.30
CA GLN A 107 2.82 13.18 -35.03
C GLN A 107 2.21 14.23 -34.12
N LYS A 108 2.41 15.48 -34.50
CA LYS A 108 1.87 16.63 -33.77
C LYS A 108 0.56 17.10 -34.43
N ARG A 109 -0.32 17.70 -33.64
CA ARG A 109 -1.43 18.50 -34.16
C ARG A 109 -0.84 19.71 -34.84
N ARG A 110 -1.63 20.38 -35.70
CA ARG A 110 -1.21 21.61 -36.41
C ARG A 110 -0.74 22.67 -35.41
N THR A 111 0.57 22.89 -35.36
CA THR A 111 1.25 23.85 -34.50
C THR A 111 1.56 25.13 -35.25
N ARG A 112 1.95 26.24 -34.55
CA ARG A 112 2.46 27.43 -35.20
C ARG A 112 3.66 27.13 -36.11
N ALA A 113 4.57 26.30 -35.64
CA ALA A 113 5.72 25.85 -36.40
C ALA A 113 5.33 25.04 -37.64
N THR A 114 4.29 24.19 -37.55
CA THR A 114 3.78 23.47 -38.74
C THR A 114 3.24 24.43 -39.78
N VAL A 115 2.46 25.43 -39.35
CA VAL A 115 1.95 26.48 -40.24
C VAL A 115 3.09 27.28 -40.88
N ALA A 116 4.13 27.62 -40.10
CA ALA A 116 5.29 28.34 -40.63
C ALA A 116 6.09 27.50 -41.65
N ARG A 117 6.19 26.19 -41.47
CA ARG A 117 6.79 25.28 -42.45
C ARG A 117 5.95 25.17 -43.74
N GLU A 118 4.62 25.12 -43.61
CA GLU A 118 3.70 25.14 -44.75
C GLU A 118 3.87 26.44 -45.56
N LYS A 119 4.18 27.58 -44.93
CA LYS A 119 4.49 28.85 -45.56
C LYS A 119 5.88 28.92 -46.19
N GLY A 120 6.71 27.87 -46.06
CA GLY A 120 8.05 27.81 -46.65
C GLY A 120 9.15 28.47 -45.83
N LEU A 121 8.93 28.71 -44.54
CA LEU A 121 9.89 29.41 -43.66
C LEU A 121 10.94 28.52 -42.99
N ALA A 122 10.94 27.18 -43.26
CA ALA A 122 11.91 26.27 -42.71
C ALA A 122 13.37 26.61 -43.08
N PRO A 123 13.72 26.95 -44.34
CA PRO A 123 15.11 27.29 -44.67
C PRO A 123 15.61 28.56 -43.95
N LEU A 124 14.74 29.57 -43.73
CA LEU A 124 15.08 30.74 -42.92
C LEU A 124 15.39 30.34 -41.45
N ALA A 125 14.55 29.49 -40.86
CA ALA A 125 14.76 29.01 -39.51
C ALA A 125 16.08 28.22 -39.40
N GLU A 126 16.39 27.36 -40.35
CA GLU A 126 17.64 26.60 -40.42
C GLU A 126 18.87 27.48 -40.54
N LEU A 127 18.81 28.49 -41.43
CA LEU A 127 19.87 29.47 -41.61
C LEU A 127 20.18 30.21 -40.29
N LEU A 128 19.16 30.74 -39.64
CA LEU A 128 19.31 31.51 -38.41
C LEU A 128 19.76 30.62 -37.24
N LEU A 129 19.24 29.40 -37.13
CA LEU A 129 19.61 28.46 -36.08
C LEU A 129 21.05 27.93 -36.22
N ALA A 130 21.54 27.81 -37.47
CA ALA A 130 22.93 27.41 -37.73
C ALA A 130 23.94 28.38 -37.11
N GLN A 131 23.59 29.70 -37.04
CA GLN A 131 24.40 30.75 -36.45
C GLN A 131 25.85 30.74 -37.01
N ALA A 132 26.00 30.53 -38.33
CA ALA A 132 27.28 30.54 -38.99
C ALA A 132 27.97 31.93 -38.88
N ALA A 133 29.27 32.00 -39.03
CA ALA A 133 30.04 33.25 -38.90
C ALA A 133 29.65 34.29 -39.99
N ASP A 134 29.21 33.82 -41.15
CA ASP A 134 28.73 34.57 -42.29
C ASP A 134 27.20 34.74 -42.32
N CYS A 135 26.51 34.40 -41.24
CA CYS A 135 25.06 34.54 -41.14
C CYS A 135 24.68 36.02 -41.39
N PRO A 136 23.77 36.30 -42.33
CA PRO A 136 23.28 37.64 -42.56
C PRO A 136 22.50 38.17 -41.35
N ASP A 137 22.25 39.48 -41.35
CA ASP A 137 21.31 40.05 -40.36
C ASP A 137 19.94 39.37 -40.50
N PRO A 138 19.27 39.00 -39.41
CA PRO A 138 17.96 38.32 -39.48
C PRO A 138 16.91 39.05 -40.30
N ALA A 139 16.88 40.41 -40.23
CA ALA A 139 15.91 41.19 -40.97
C ALA A 139 16.23 41.20 -42.49
N GLU A 140 17.52 41.23 -42.82
CA GLU A 140 17.97 41.11 -44.22
C GLU A 140 17.65 39.73 -44.80
N ALA A 141 17.94 38.69 -44.02
CA ALA A 141 17.62 37.30 -44.42
C ALA A 141 16.10 37.10 -44.65
N ALA A 142 15.28 37.64 -43.74
CA ALA A 142 13.83 37.50 -43.79
C ALA A 142 13.16 38.18 -45.01
N ALA A 143 13.78 39.26 -45.52
CA ALA A 143 13.25 39.97 -46.70
C ALA A 143 13.13 39.06 -47.94
N GLY A 144 14.00 38.03 -48.05
CA GLY A 144 13.95 37.06 -49.14
C GLY A 144 12.82 36.00 -49.04
N TYR A 145 12.08 36.00 -47.92
CA TYR A 145 11.01 35.04 -47.64
C TYR A 145 9.61 35.68 -47.57
N ILE A 146 9.48 36.92 -47.99
CA ILE A 146 8.19 37.61 -48.12
C ILE A 146 7.42 36.96 -49.28
N ASP A 147 6.25 36.41 -48.97
CA ASP A 147 5.37 35.73 -49.93
C ASP A 147 3.90 35.95 -49.52
N PRO A 148 3.26 37.03 -50.06
CA PRO A 148 1.86 37.33 -49.70
C PRO A 148 0.88 36.22 -50.08
N GLU A 149 1.17 35.41 -51.12
CA GLU A 149 0.30 34.31 -51.53
C GLU A 149 0.26 33.19 -50.47
N LYS A 150 1.36 33.02 -49.72
CA LYS A 150 1.44 32.12 -48.59
C LYS A 150 1.12 32.77 -47.24
N GLY A 151 0.69 34.04 -47.26
CA GLY A 151 0.35 34.79 -46.06
C GLY A 151 1.57 35.22 -45.23
N VAL A 152 2.70 35.54 -45.89
CA VAL A 152 3.87 36.19 -45.31
C VAL A 152 4.00 37.57 -45.94
N GLU A 153 3.37 38.56 -45.33
CA GLU A 153 3.24 39.91 -45.91
C GLU A 153 4.48 40.76 -45.63
N THR A 154 5.15 40.53 -44.53
CA THR A 154 6.29 41.33 -44.06
C THR A 154 7.48 40.48 -43.64
N ALA A 155 8.69 41.07 -43.56
CA ALA A 155 9.86 40.46 -42.99
C ALA A 155 9.64 40.07 -41.49
N ALA A 156 8.81 40.82 -40.77
CA ALA A 156 8.45 40.51 -39.40
C ALA A 156 7.62 39.20 -39.32
N ASP A 157 6.70 38.96 -40.27
CA ASP A 157 5.93 37.71 -40.35
C ASP A 157 6.85 36.52 -40.64
N ALA A 158 7.84 36.71 -41.54
CA ALA A 158 8.84 35.70 -41.84
C ALA A 158 9.69 35.35 -40.62
N LEU A 159 10.14 36.37 -39.88
CA LEU A 159 10.89 36.17 -38.62
C LEU A 159 10.05 35.51 -37.54
N GLN A 160 8.79 35.90 -37.39
CA GLN A 160 7.89 35.25 -36.42
C GLN A 160 7.70 33.76 -36.75
N GLY A 161 7.50 33.41 -38.01
CA GLY A 161 7.40 32.02 -38.44
C GLY A 161 8.72 31.24 -38.24
N ALA A 162 9.87 31.85 -38.53
CA ALA A 162 11.17 31.24 -38.24
C ALA A 162 11.38 31.06 -36.74
N ASN A 163 10.98 32.03 -35.90
CA ASN A 163 11.01 31.93 -34.46
C ASN A 163 10.15 30.76 -33.95
N ASP A 164 8.91 30.60 -34.45
CA ASP A 164 8.03 29.52 -34.08
C ASP A 164 8.63 28.14 -34.41
N ILE A 165 9.32 28.01 -35.55
CA ILE A 165 10.01 26.78 -35.94
C ILE A 165 11.21 26.53 -35.02
N ILE A 166 12.04 27.53 -34.76
CA ILE A 166 13.24 27.42 -33.91
C ILE A 166 12.83 27.09 -32.46
N ALA A 167 11.81 27.76 -31.92
CA ALA A 167 11.30 27.52 -30.59
C ALA A 167 10.78 26.08 -30.45
N GLU A 168 10.13 25.52 -31.47
CA GLU A 168 9.71 24.12 -31.47
C GLU A 168 10.91 23.16 -31.48
N ILE A 169 11.93 23.42 -32.31
CA ILE A 169 13.17 22.61 -32.35
C ILE A 169 13.84 22.60 -30.99
N ILE A 170 14.02 23.75 -30.36
CA ILE A 170 14.61 23.90 -29.03
C ILE A 170 13.77 23.13 -27.99
N SER A 171 12.45 23.24 -28.06
CA SER A 171 11.56 22.57 -27.09
C SER A 171 11.53 21.05 -27.22
N ASP A 172 11.90 20.52 -28.38
CA ASP A 172 11.92 19.09 -28.66
C ASP A 172 13.29 18.46 -28.37
N ASP A 173 14.30 19.26 -28.04
CA ASP A 173 15.63 18.75 -27.70
C ASP A 173 15.63 18.01 -26.35
N ALA A 174 15.92 16.71 -26.39
CA ALA A 174 15.88 15.84 -25.24
C ALA A 174 16.94 16.21 -24.17
N ALA A 175 18.13 16.69 -24.58
CA ALA A 175 19.19 17.08 -23.66
C ALA A 175 18.84 18.37 -22.90
N ILE A 176 18.26 19.33 -23.58
CA ILE A 176 17.73 20.56 -23.00
C ILE A 176 16.63 20.24 -21.99
N ARG A 177 15.64 19.42 -22.39
CA ARG A 177 14.55 19.01 -21.52
C ARG A 177 15.04 18.28 -20.27
N LYS A 178 15.97 17.33 -20.42
CA LYS A 178 16.59 16.61 -19.31
C LYS A 178 17.28 17.56 -18.33
N THR A 179 18.04 18.53 -18.86
CA THR A 179 18.77 19.51 -18.05
C THR A 179 17.83 20.42 -17.26
N LEU A 180 16.81 20.98 -17.95
CA LEU A 180 15.82 21.87 -17.32
C LEU A 180 14.91 21.13 -16.34
N ARG A 181 14.50 19.89 -16.64
CA ARG A 181 13.79 19.01 -15.70
C ARG A 181 14.61 18.80 -14.41
N GLY A 182 15.90 18.46 -14.56
CA GLY A 182 16.81 18.30 -13.42
C GLY A 182 16.97 19.59 -12.61
N LEU A 183 17.00 20.76 -13.27
CA LEU A 183 17.03 22.05 -12.60
C LEU A 183 15.73 22.32 -11.84
N LEU A 184 14.58 22.11 -12.48
CA LEU A 184 13.25 22.27 -11.88
C LEU A 184 13.09 21.38 -10.63
N MET A 185 13.44 20.11 -10.71
CA MET A 185 13.33 19.20 -9.56
C MET A 185 14.24 19.56 -8.40
N ARG A 186 15.40 20.19 -8.65
CA ARG A 186 16.32 20.61 -7.58
C ARG A 186 16.01 21.97 -6.99
N GLN A 187 15.59 22.95 -7.79
CA GLN A 187 15.45 24.35 -7.38
C GLN A 187 14.02 24.86 -7.46
N GLY A 188 13.11 24.12 -8.08
CA GLY A 188 11.71 24.47 -8.20
C GLY A 188 11.03 24.56 -6.85
N ARG A 189 9.97 25.36 -6.80
CA ARG A 189 9.14 25.58 -5.61
C ARG A 189 7.67 25.37 -5.97
N LEU A 190 6.95 24.63 -5.13
CA LEU A 190 5.50 24.56 -5.21
C LEU A 190 4.94 25.76 -4.45
N LYS A 191 4.18 26.58 -5.14
CA LYS A 191 3.43 27.68 -4.56
C LYS A 191 1.94 27.38 -4.65
N SER A 192 1.23 27.58 -3.54
CA SER A 192 -0.22 27.48 -3.44
C SER A 192 -0.81 28.77 -2.90
N ALA A 193 -1.96 29.17 -3.43
CA ALA A 193 -2.69 30.36 -3.03
C ALA A 193 -4.19 30.06 -2.91
N ALA A 194 -4.90 30.85 -2.12
CA ALA A 194 -6.35 30.78 -2.05
C ALA A 194 -6.99 31.13 -3.40
N ALA A 195 -7.87 30.26 -3.88
CA ALA A 195 -8.71 30.54 -5.06
C ALA A 195 -10.02 31.24 -4.68
N LYS A 196 -10.42 31.18 -3.41
CA LYS A 196 -11.62 31.80 -2.82
C LYS A 196 -11.30 32.37 -1.45
N GLU A 197 -11.98 33.46 -1.08
CA GLU A 197 -11.86 34.08 0.26
C GLU A 197 -12.78 33.41 1.29
N GLU A 198 -12.90 32.09 1.26
CA GLU A 198 -13.70 31.29 2.19
C GLU A 198 -12.77 30.55 3.14
N ASP A 199 -13.16 30.42 4.42
CA ASP A 199 -12.41 29.58 5.37
C ASP A 199 -12.65 28.12 5.06
N SER A 200 -11.57 27.33 5.04
CA SER A 200 -11.63 25.90 4.73
C SER A 200 -10.56 25.12 5.49
N VAL A 201 -10.64 23.81 5.41
CA VAL A 201 -9.61 22.91 5.95
C VAL A 201 -8.24 23.09 5.27
N TYR A 202 -8.20 23.80 4.14
CA TYR A 202 -6.98 24.09 3.38
C TYR A 202 -6.30 25.41 3.75
N ARG A 203 -6.74 26.09 4.77
CA ARG A 203 -6.23 27.40 5.19
C ARG A 203 -4.72 27.47 5.36
N LEU A 204 -4.08 26.38 5.76
CA LEU A 204 -2.63 26.27 5.88
C LEU A 204 -1.90 26.41 4.54
N TYR A 205 -2.60 26.25 3.42
CA TYR A 205 -2.07 26.29 2.05
C TYR A 205 -2.53 27.52 1.28
N TYR A 206 -3.22 28.49 1.91
CA TYR A 206 -3.69 29.72 1.25
C TYR A 206 -2.56 30.68 0.88
N ASP A 207 -1.44 30.61 1.57
CA ASP A 207 -0.19 31.28 1.24
C ASP A 207 0.96 30.32 1.60
N PHE A 208 1.20 29.34 0.71
CA PHE A 208 2.17 28.30 0.96
C PHE A 208 3.21 28.28 -0.16
N GLU A 209 4.48 28.21 0.22
CA GLU A 209 5.59 28.04 -0.73
C GLU A 209 6.66 27.15 -0.14
N GLN A 210 7.05 26.11 -0.87
CA GLN A 210 8.07 25.14 -0.43
C GLN A 210 8.89 24.65 -1.62
N THR A 211 10.20 24.44 -1.44
CA THR A 211 11.06 23.82 -2.45
C THR A 211 10.68 22.37 -2.66
N LEU A 212 10.69 21.89 -3.92
CA LEU A 212 10.25 20.54 -4.29
C LEU A 212 10.96 19.43 -3.47
N PRO A 213 12.28 19.48 -3.22
CA PRO A 213 12.95 18.46 -2.43
C PRO A 213 12.54 18.38 -0.95
N LYS A 214 11.88 19.42 -0.43
CA LYS A 214 11.44 19.47 0.98
C LYS A 214 9.94 19.22 1.15
N LEU A 215 9.20 19.03 0.06
CA LEU A 215 7.76 18.76 0.12
C LEU A 215 7.50 17.39 0.72
N ALA A 216 6.60 17.35 1.70
CA ALA A 216 6.07 16.10 2.22
C ALA A 216 4.87 15.62 1.37
N GLY A 217 4.71 14.31 1.20
CA GLY A 217 3.65 13.73 0.38
C GLY A 217 2.24 14.20 0.78
N HIS A 218 1.95 14.28 2.09
CA HIS A 218 0.65 14.77 2.57
C HIS A 218 0.35 16.23 2.19
N GLN A 219 1.39 17.09 2.04
CA GLN A 219 1.22 18.48 1.59
C GLN A 219 0.82 18.51 0.12
N VAL A 220 1.46 17.68 -0.72
CA VAL A 220 1.11 17.55 -2.15
C VAL A 220 -0.33 17.10 -2.30
N LEU A 221 -0.73 16.01 -1.61
CA LEU A 221 -2.08 15.47 -1.71
C LEU A 221 -3.15 16.42 -1.15
N ALA A 222 -2.84 17.19 -0.09
CA ALA A 222 -3.73 18.22 0.44
C ALA A 222 -3.95 19.36 -0.57
N ILE A 223 -2.87 19.81 -1.22
CA ILE A 223 -2.92 20.87 -2.24
C ILE A 223 -3.69 20.37 -3.47
N ASP A 224 -3.40 19.16 -3.96
CA ASP A 224 -4.09 18.58 -5.11
C ASP A 224 -5.61 18.45 -4.87
N ARG A 225 -6.00 18.03 -3.66
CA ARG A 225 -7.42 17.97 -3.26
C ARG A 225 -8.04 19.38 -3.18
N GLY A 226 -7.32 20.33 -2.56
CA GLY A 226 -7.78 21.72 -2.46
C GLY A 226 -7.99 22.38 -3.82
N GLU A 227 -7.13 22.10 -4.81
CA GLU A 227 -7.32 22.54 -6.21
C GLU A 227 -8.56 21.87 -6.85
N LYS A 228 -8.69 20.55 -6.70
CA LYS A 228 -9.84 19.79 -7.22
C LYS A 228 -11.17 20.27 -6.65
N GLU A 229 -11.20 20.67 -5.39
CA GLU A 229 -12.38 21.25 -4.72
C GLU A 229 -12.55 22.75 -4.98
N GLY A 230 -11.59 23.40 -5.66
CA GLY A 230 -11.64 24.80 -6.06
C GLY A 230 -11.38 25.81 -4.93
N PHE A 231 -10.69 25.39 -3.86
CA PHE A 231 -10.24 26.27 -2.78
C PHE A 231 -8.84 26.81 -2.97
N LEU A 232 -8.01 26.08 -3.73
CA LEU A 232 -6.61 26.42 -3.97
C LEU A 232 -6.33 26.57 -5.47
N THR A 233 -5.28 27.34 -5.78
CA THR A 233 -4.54 27.30 -7.04
C THR A 233 -3.10 27.00 -6.72
N ALA A 234 -2.46 26.10 -7.48
CA ALA A 234 -1.07 25.75 -7.23
C ALA A 234 -0.26 25.70 -8.52
N THR A 235 0.98 26.17 -8.45
CA THR A 235 1.94 26.17 -9.56
C THR A 235 3.32 25.77 -9.07
N VAL A 236 4.09 25.10 -9.94
CA VAL A 236 5.49 24.83 -9.69
C VAL A 236 6.33 25.92 -10.35
N LEU A 237 6.97 26.76 -9.57
CA LEU A 237 7.79 27.86 -10.00
C LEU A 237 9.24 27.44 -10.20
N LEU A 238 9.86 27.90 -11.28
CA LEU A 238 11.30 27.88 -11.49
C LEU A 238 11.75 29.30 -11.83
N ASP A 239 12.80 29.76 -11.19
CA ASP A 239 13.36 31.06 -11.48
C ASP A 239 13.80 31.13 -12.95
N ARG A 240 13.22 32.07 -13.68
CA ARG A 240 13.50 32.30 -15.09
C ARG A 240 14.96 32.70 -15.32
N ASP A 241 15.56 33.44 -14.35
CA ASP A 241 16.94 33.85 -14.39
C ASP A 241 17.93 32.72 -14.14
N ALA A 242 17.48 31.62 -13.56
CA ALA A 242 18.26 30.37 -13.45
C ALA A 242 18.09 29.48 -14.70
N ALA A 243 16.91 29.44 -15.29
CA ALA A 243 16.58 28.56 -16.41
C ALA A 243 17.11 29.07 -17.76
N LEU A 244 16.90 30.35 -18.08
CA LEU A 244 17.27 30.92 -19.38
C LEU A 244 18.78 30.91 -19.67
N PRO A 245 19.69 31.22 -18.72
CA PRO A 245 21.12 31.10 -18.99
C PRO A 245 21.54 29.66 -19.32
N THR A 246 20.88 28.67 -18.66
CA THR A 246 21.13 27.24 -18.94
C THR A 246 20.70 26.89 -20.36
N LEU A 247 19.52 27.34 -20.78
CA LEU A 247 18.99 27.11 -22.13
C LEU A 247 19.85 27.83 -23.17
N ARG A 248 20.14 29.14 -22.97
CA ARG A 248 20.96 29.93 -23.87
C ARG A 248 22.35 29.37 -24.09
N ARG A 249 22.98 28.83 -23.02
CA ARG A 249 24.32 28.18 -23.12
C ARG A 249 24.30 26.95 -24.03
N ALA A 250 23.19 26.27 -24.13
CA ALA A 250 23.05 25.08 -24.98
C ALA A 250 22.81 25.43 -26.46
N VAL A 251 22.20 26.58 -26.75
CA VAL A 251 21.70 26.90 -28.09
C VAL A 251 22.44 28.06 -28.75
N VAL A 252 22.79 29.12 -27.97
CA VAL A 252 23.31 30.37 -28.52
C VAL A 252 24.81 30.27 -28.81
N LYS A 253 25.21 30.61 -30.02
CA LYS A 253 26.63 30.70 -30.43
C LYS A 253 27.09 32.17 -30.35
N PRO A 254 28.09 32.50 -29.54
CA PRO A 254 28.61 33.85 -29.41
C PRO A 254 29.20 34.39 -30.78
N GLY A 255 28.95 35.63 -31.05
CA GLY A 255 29.55 36.31 -32.22
C GLY A 255 28.74 36.22 -33.54
N SER A 256 27.65 35.42 -33.57
CA SER A 256 26.74 35.38 -34.72
C SER A 256 25.85 36.63 -34.74
N ARG A 257 25.54 37.16 -35.95
CA ARG A 257 24.55 38.23 -36.12
C ARG A 257 23.13 37.79 -35.72
N ALA A 258 22.83 36.51 -35.80
CA ALA A 258 21.54 35.94 -35.37
C ALA A 258 21.45 35.78 -33.83
N MET A 259 22.47 36.07 -33.06
CA MET A 259 22.57 35.77 -31.64
C MET A 259 21.36 36.30 -30.83
N GLU A 260 20.99 37.58 -31.01
CA GLU A 260 19.88 38.19 -30.27
C GLU A 260 18.52 37.57 -30.66
N PHE A 261 18.35 37.28 -31.95
CA PHE A 261 17.17 36.58 -32.44
C PHE A 261 17.03 35.17 -31.83
N ILE A 262 18.13 34.41 -31.75
CA ILE A 262 18.12 33.09 -31.13
C ILE A 262 17.89 33.17 -29.60
N LYS A 263 18.39 34.22 -28.93
CA LYS A 263 18.06 34.45 -27.50
C LYS A 263 16.55 34.67 -27.32
N SER A 264 15.92 35.45 -28.19
CA SER A 264 14.46 35.63 -28.17
C SER A 264 13.71 34.34 -28.47
N ALA A 265 14.20 33.51 -29.41
CA ALA A 265 13.61 32.21 -29.69
C ALA A 265 13.77 31.25 -28.50
N CYS A 266 14.88 31.32 -27.74
CA CYS A 266 15.04 30.57 -26.50
C CYS A 266 14.00 30.98 -25.43
N GLU A 267 13.73 32.29 -25.30
CA GLU A 267 12.73 32.79 -24.36
C GLU A 267 11.33 32.29 -24.72
N ASP A 268 10.93 32.42 -26.00
CA ASP A 268 9.65 31.91 -26.48
C ASP A 268 9.54 30.40 -26.32
N ALA A 269 10.60 29.63 -26.64
CA ALA A 269 10.64 28.18 -26.41
C ALA A 269 10.44 27.85 -24.95
N TYR A 270 11.11 28.55 -24.03
CA TYR A 270 11.00 28.33 -22.59
C TYR A 270 9.59 28.66 -22.08
N ASP A 271 9.14 29.90 -22.30
CA ASP A 271 7.91 30.43 -21.70
C ASP A 271 6.65 29.72 -22.24
N ARG A 272 6.61 29.46 -23.57
CA ARG A 272 5.42 28.91 -24.22
C ARG A 272 5.40 27.38 -24.32
N LEU A 273 6.55 26.71 -24.46
CA LEU A 273 6.59 25.29 -24.81
C LEU A 273 7.22 24.43 -23.73
N ILE A 274 8.39 24.83 -23.22
CA ILE A 274 9.17 23.96 -22.29
C ILE A 274 8.61 24.05 -20.88
N TYR A 275 8.57 25.24 -20.29
CA TYR A 275 8.19 25.44 -18.89
C TYR A 275 6.77 24.93 -18.58
N PRO A 276 5.71 25.23 -19.36
CA PRO A 276 4.38 24.69 -19.07
C PRO A 276 4.30 23.17 -19.19
N SER A 277 5.16 22.56 -20.01
CA SER A 277 5.24 21.10 -20.14
C SER A 277 5.97 20.49 -18.95
N LEU A 278 7.10 21.05 -18.54
CA LEU A 278 7.88 20.56 -17.40
C LEU A 278 7.16 20.81 -16.06
N GLU A 279 6.43 21.92 -15.95
CA GLU A 279 5.61 22.22 -14.79
C GLU A 279 4.54 21.16 -14.57
N ARG A 280 3.78 20.80 -15.61
CA ARG A 280 2.79 19.71 -15.53
C ARG A 280 3.42 18.36 -15.22
N GLU A 281 4.57 18.06 -15.82
CA GLU A 281 5.33 16.83 -15.55
C GLU A 281 5.80 16.79 -14.09
N ALA A 282 6.33 17.88 -13.55
CA ALA A 282 6.76 17.96 -12.16
C ALA A 282 5.57 17.77 -11.20
N ARG A 283 4.42 18.40 -11.49
CA ARG A 283 3.18 18.19 -10.71
C ARG A 283 2.76 16.71 -10.71
N SER A 284 2.71 16.08 -11.89
CA SER A 284 2.37 14.65 -12.00
C SER A 284 3.33 13.77 -11.21
N THR A 285 4.63 14.02 -11.33
CA THR A 285 5.67 13.27 -10.61
C THR A 285 5.54 13.42 -9.09
N LEU A 286 5.26 14.64 -8.60
CA LEU A 286 5.03 14.89 -7.18
C LEU A 286 3.79 14.15 -6.67
N THR A 287 2.67 14.23 -7.41
CA THR A 287 1.42 13.54 -7.07
C THR A 287 1.61 12.02 -7.07
N GLU A 288 2.25 11.46 -8.10
CA GLU A 288 2.54 10.02 -8.18
C GLU A 288 3.40 9.54 -7.00
N SER A 289 4.48 10.28 -6.69
CA SER A 289 5.35 9.95 -5.56
C SER A 289 4.61 10.04 -4.21
N ALA A 290 3.78 11.07 -4.03
CA ALA A 290 2.98 11.26 -2.83
C ALA A 290 1.93 10.15 -2.66
N CYS A 291 1.28 9.75 -3.77
CA CYS A 291 0.33 8.63 -3.77
C CYS A 291 1.01 7.30 -3.40
N GLU A 292 2.16 6.98 -3.99
CA GLU A 292 2.89 5.74 -3.65
C GLU A 292 3.33 5.71 -2.18
N GLY A 293 3.79 6.85 -1.64
CA GLY A 293 4.11 6.97 -0.21
C GLY A 293 2.89 6.73 0.68
N ALA A 294 1.75 7.32 0.34
CA ALA A 294 0.51 7.18 1.09
C ALA A 294 -0.08 5.75 0.98
N ILE A 295 0.00 5.12 -0.19
CA ILE A 295 -0.39 3.70 -0.39
C ILE A 295 0.48 2.80 0.49
N GLY A 296 1.81 3.04 0.51
CA GLY A 296 2.73 2.31 1.38
C GLY A 296 2.38 2.46 2.86
N GLN A 297 2.02 3.66 3.32
CA GLN A 297 1.58 3.89 4.69
C GLN A 297 0.25 3.18 5.00
N PHE A 298 -0.69 3.17 4.05
CA PHE A 298 -1.93 2.43 4.19
C PHE A 298 -1.68 0.93 4.34
N ALA A 299 -0.80 0.36 3.50
CA ALA A 299 -0.39 -1.04 3.58
C ALA A 299 0.24 -1.39 4.94
N LEU A 300 1.11 -0.52 5.46
CA LEU A 300 1.74 -0.67 6.78
C LEU A 300 0.71 -0.66 7.92
N ASN A 301 -0.32 0.16 7.85
CA ASN A 301 -1.38 0.23 8.86
C ASN A 301 -2.37 -0.94 8.76
N LEU A 302 -2.62 -1.46 7.56
CA LEU A 302 -3.55 -2.58 7.35
C LEU A 302 -3.02 -3.89 7.94
N LYS A 303 -1.75 -4.20 7.75
CA LYS A 303 -1.14 -5.47 8.17
C LYS A 303 -1.36 -5.79 9.65
N PRO A 304 -1.06 -4.90 10.61
CA PRO A 304 -1.29 -5.17 12.03
C PRO A 304 -2.77 -5.32 12.40
N LEU A 305 -3.68 -4.62 11.69
CA LEU A 305 -5.12 -4.80 11.91
C LEU A 305 -5.57 -6.22 11.56
N LEU A 306 -5.06 -6.77 10.45
CA LEU A 306 -5.36 -8.14 10.02
C LEU A 306 -4.72 -9.18 10.94
N LEU A 307 -3.54 -8.89 11.49
CA LEU A 307 -2.78 -9.78 12.34
C LEU A 307 -3.07 -9.61 13.84
N GLN A 308 -4.12 -8.89 14.22
CA GLN A 308 -4.52 -8.80 15.63
C GLN A 308 -4.78 -10.21 16.21
N PRO A 309 -4.31 -10.47 17.46
CA PRO A 309 -4.51 -11.75 18.11
C PRO A 309 -6.00 -12.08 18.27
N PRO A 310 -6.44 -13.28 17.89
CA PRO A 310 -7.83 -13.70 18.01
C PRO A 310 -8.19 -14.09 19.44
N VAL A 311 -9.45 -13.86 19.83
CA VAL A 311 -10.03 -14.34 21.10
C VAL A 311 -10.96 -15.51 20.81
N LYS A 312 -10.37 -16.67 20.46
CA LYS A 312 -11.09 -17.86 19.99
C LYS A 312 -11.79 -18.63 21.12
N GLY A 313 -12.86 -19.35 20.75
CA GLY A 313 -13.50 -20.33 21.63
C GLY A 313 -14.45 -19.76 22.70
N HIS A 314 -14.70 -18.46 22.69
CA HIS A 314 -15.55 -17.78 23.65
C HIS A 314 -16.91 -17.38 23.06
N VAL A 315 -17.96 -17.52 23.87
CA VAL A 315 -19.27 -16.93 23.51
C VAL A 315 -19.17 -15.43 23.60
N THR A 316 -19.42 -14.76 22.49
CA THR A 316 -19.19 -13.32 22.33
C THR A 316 -20.48 -12.59 21.98
N MET A 317 -20.74 -11.47 22.66
CA MET A 317 -21.80 -10.54 22.31
C MET A 317 -21.22 -9.37 21.51
N GLY A 318 -21.74 -9.11 20.31
CA GLY A 318 -21.40 -7.94 19.49
C GLY A 318 -22.44 -6.86 19.67
N LEU A 319 -21.96 -5.64 19.90
CA LEU A 319 -22.76 -4.42 20.00
C LEU A 319 -22.38 -3.48 18.86
N ASP A 320 -23.35 -3.17 18.00
CA ASP A 320 -23.22 -2.15 16.96
C ASP A 320 -23.96 -0.88 17.40
N PRO A 321 -23.24 0.14 17.94
CA PRO A 321 -23.82 1.32 18.52
C PRO A 321 -24.56 2.20 17.51
N GLY A 322 -25.61 2.90 17.92
CA GLY A 322 -26.30 3.88 17.08
C GLY A 322 -27.33 4.69 17.84
N TYR A 323 -27.46 6.00 17.50
CA TYR A 323 -28.48 6.87 18.11
C TYR A 323 -29.87 6.62 17.52
N ALA A 324 -30.04 6.77 16.22
CA ALA A 324 -31.37 6.80 15.59
C ALA A 324 -32.09 5.45 15.55
N HIS A 325 -31.36 4.36 15.44
CA HIS A 325 -31.93 3.01 15.25
C HIS A 325 -31.59 2.04 16.40
N GLY A 326 -31.13 2.60 17.52
CA GLY A 326 -30.70 1.84 18.69
C GLY A 326 -29.38 1.07 18.47
N CYS A 327 -28.92 0.40 19.51
CA CYS A 327 -27.77 -0.50 19.49
C CYS A 327 -28.24 -1.90 19.07
N LYS A 328 -27.67 -2.42 17.96
CA LYS A 328 -27.95 -3.78 17.48
C LYS A 328 -27.03 -4.74 18.23
N VAL A 329 -27.58 -5.87 18.58
CA VAL A 329 -26.95 -6.88 19.42
C VAL A 329 -27.01 -8.23 18.75
N ALA A 330 -25.88 -8.93 18.73
CA ALA A 330 -25.80 -10.32 18.32
C ALA A 330 -24.97 -11.11 19.32
N VAL A 331 -25.42 -12.32 19.66
CA VAL A 331 -24.64 -13.28 20.45
C VAL A 331 -24.20 -14.40 19.54
N VAL A 332 -22.90 -14.69 19.51
CA VAL A 332 -22.32 -15.78 18.72
C VAL A 332 -21.62 -16.78 19.66
N ASP A 333 -21.65 -18.05 19.31
CA ASP A 333 -20.90 -19.09 20.04
C ASP A 333 -19.39 -19.02 19.71
N GLY A 334 -18.60 -19.87 20.35
CA GLY A 334 -17.15 -19.91 20.16
C GLY A 334 -16.69 -20.25 18.73
N THR A 335 -17.61 -20.68 17.84
CA THR A 335 -17.35 -20.94 16.41
C THR A 335 -17.83 -19.81 15.50
N GLY A 336 -18.45 -18.78 16.07
CA GLY A 336 -19.04 -17.66 15.33
C GLY A 336 -20.46 -17.90 14.82
N LYS A 337 -21.14 -19.01 15.22
CA LYS A 337 -22.54 -19.26 14.90
C LYS A 337 -23.43 -18.34 15.73
N VAL A 338 -24.42 -17.73 15.09
CA VAL A 338 -25.39 -16.85 15.76
C VAL A 338 -26.31 -17.66 16.66
N LEU A 339 -26.37 -17.27 17.95
CA LEU A 339 -27.23 -17.86 18.97
C LEU A 339 -28.48 -17.03 19.23
N ASP A 340 -28.34 -15.70 19.23
CA ASP A 340 -29.46 -14.79 19.52
C ASP A 340 -29.16 -13.41 18.95
N THR A 341 -30.21 -12.62 18.68
CA THR A 341 -30.10 -11.25 18.22
C THR A 341 -31.18 -10.37 18.84
N THR A 342 -30.87 -9.08 19.03
CA THR A 342 -31.85 -8.12 19.51
C THR A 342 -31.44 -6.68 19.19
N VAL A 343 -32.33 -5.72 19.50
CA VAL A 343 -32.03 -4.29 19.47
C VAL A 343 -32.36 -3.69 20.84
N VAL A 344 -31.53 -2.79 21.33
CA VAL A 344 -31.71 -2.03 22.59
C VAL A 344 -31.48 -0.56 22.34
N TYR A 345 -32.02 0.29 23.21
CA TYR A 345 -32.00 1.76 23.03
C TYR A 345 -31.37 2.49 24.22
N PRO A 346 -30.05 2.30 24.49
CA PRO A 346 -29.42 2.86 25.70
C PRO A 346 -29.34 4.38 25.70
N THR A 347 -29.49 5.03 24.54
CA THR A 347 -29.35 6.49 24.37
C THR A 347 -30.68 7.24 24.48
N TYR A 348 -31.79 6.55 24.66
CA TYR A 348 -33.14 7.14 24.70
C TYR A 348 -33.61 7.50 26.12
N GLY A 349 -32.69 7.62 27.08
CA GLY A 349 -32.92 8.00 28.47
C GLY A 349 -32.72 6.86 29.46
N GLU A 350 -32.69 7.20 30.74
CA GLU A 350 -32.34 6.28 31.85
C GLU A 350 -33.24 5.05 31.95
N ARG A 351 -34.52 5.19 31.63
CA ARG A 351 -35.46 4.05 31.62
C ARG A 351 -35.08 3.03 30.60
N GLN A 352 -34.90 3.44 29.34
CA GLN A 352 -34.51 2.57 28.23
C GLN A 352 -33.13 1.96 28.44
N LYS A 353 -32.20 2.71 29.05
CA LYS A 353 -30.88 2.19 29.43
C LYS A 353 -31.00 1.04 30.43
N ARG A 354 -31.82 1.18 31.49
CA ARG A 354 -32.06 0.11 32.46
C ARG A 354 -32.74 -1.11 31.85
N GLU A 355 -33.74 -0.89 30.98
CA GLU A 355 -34.39 -1.98 30.22
C GLU A 355 -33.37 -2.71 29.35
N ALA A 356 -32.45 -1.99 28.65
CA ALA A 356 -31.36 -2.56 27.87
C ALA A 356 -30.42 -3.41 28.75
N ILE A 357 -29.95 -2.88 29.87
CA ILE A 357 -29.08 -3.61 30.81
C ILE A 357 -29.75 -4.89 31.29
N THR A 358 -31.02 -4.83 31.70
CA THR A 358 -31.78 -6.01 32.15
C THR A 358 -31.86 -7.08 31.08
N LYS A 359 -32.21 -6.67 29.84
CA LYS A 359 -32.34 -7.57 28.69
C LYS A 359 -31.02 -8.21 28.32
N LEU A 360 -29.94 -7.42 28.21
CA LEU A 360 -28.63 -7.91 27.84
C LEU A 360 -28.01 -8.80 28.95
N THR A 361 -28.23 -8.47 30.22
CA THR A 361 -27.81 -9.33 31.34
C THR A 361 -28.48 -10.71 31.28
N ALA A 362 -29.76 -10.75 30.94
CA ALA A 362 -30.48 -12.03 30.75
C ALA A 362 -29.91 -12.82 29.58
N LEU A 363 -29.60 -12.18 28.44
CA LEU A 363 -28.95 -12.81 27.29
C LEU A 363 -27.55 -13.34 27.63
N CYS A 364 -26.72 -12.56 28.35
CA CYS A 364 -25.41 -12.98 28.79
C CYS A 364 -25.50 -14.25 29.64
N LYS A 365 -26.41 -14.29 30.62
CA LYS A 365 -26.60 -15.45 31.49
C LYS A 365 -27.15 -16.67 30.74
N LYS A 366 -28.11 -16.44 29.82
CA LYS A 366 -28.71 -17.50 29.01
C LYS A 366 -27.69 -18.23 28.15
N HIS A 367 -26.77 -17.51 27.53
CA HIS A 367 -25.82 -18.06 26.57
C HIS A 367 -24.40 -18.22 27.12
N GLY A 368 -24.13 -17.81 28.35
CA GLY A 368 -22.80 -17.88 28.95
C GLY A 368 -21.79 -16.94 28.29
N VAL A 369 -22.22 -15.71 27.96
CA VAL A 369 -21.35 -14.71 27.34
C VAL A 369 -20.21 -14.34 28.27
N THR A 370 -18.99 -14.46 27.79
CA THR A 370 -17.77 -14.08 28.52
C THR A 370 -17.07 -12.87 27.95
N HIS A 371 -17.35 -12.51 26.68
CA HIS A 371 -16.73 -11.39 25.99
C HIS A 371 -17.79 -10.54 25.29
N ILE A 372 -17.59 -9.21 25.34
CA ILE A 372 -18.45 -8.24 24.67
C ILE A 372 -17.59 -7.40 23.73
N ALA A 373 -17.91 -7.41 22.44
CA ALA A 373 -17.30 -6.59 21.41
C ALA A 373 -18.18 -5.38 21.14
N ILE A 374 -17.65 -4.17 21.29
CA ILE A 374 -18.37 -2.91 21.06
C ILE A 374 -17.76 -2.21 19.85
N GLY A 375 -18.55 -1.91 18.83
CA GLY A 375 -18.12 -1.11 17.68
C GLY A 375 -17.68 0.29 18.11
N ASN A 376 -16.67 0.85 17.45
CA ASN A 376 -16.09 2.15 17.79
C ASN A 376 -16.75 3.34 17.07
N GLY A 377 -17.95 3.15 16.51
CA GLY A 377 -18.66 4.19 15.78
C GLY A 377 -19.49 5.14 16.66
N THR A 378 -20.52 5.70 16.03
CA THR A 378 -21.42 6.65 16.67
C THR A 378 -22.15 6.03 17.87
N ALA A 379 -22.23 6.73 19.01
CA ALA A 379 -22.81 6.23 20.28
C ALA A 379 -22.00 5.10 20.98
N SER A 380 -20.74 4.88 20.58
CA SER A 380 -19.87 3.88 21.22
C SER A 380 -19.67 4.16 22.72
N ARG A 381 -19.53 5.44 23.12
CA ARG A 381 -19.34 5.84 24.52
C ARG A 381 -20.51 5.48 25.41
N GLU A 382 -21.71 5.81 24.98
CA GLU A 382 -22.94 5.53 25.75
C GLU A 382 -23.16 4.02 25.85
N THR A 383 -22.82 3.29 24.78
CA THR A 383 -22.87 1.83 24.75
C THR A 383 -21.83 1.21 25.68
N GLU A 384 -20.62 1.77 25.73
CA GLU A 384 -19.57 1.33 26.64
C GLU A 384 -19.95 1.56 28.10
N GLN A 385 -20.47 2.76 28.46
CA GLN A 385 -20.96 3.04 29.80
C GLN A 385 -22.09 2.10 30.24
N MET A 386 -23.04 1.81 29.33
CA MET A 386 -24.07 0.81 29.57
C MET A 386 -23.47 -0.57 29.81
N THR A 387 -22.45 -0.94 29.01
CA THR A 387 -21.80 -2.25 29.12
C THR A 387 -21.08 -2.41 30.47
N VAL A 388 -20.41 -1.39 30.99
CA VAL A 388 -19.76 -1.46 32.30
C VAL A 388 -20.80 -1.65 33.41
N GLU A 389 -21.93 -0.93 33.35
CA GLU A 389 -23.04 -1.19 34.30
C GLU A 389 -23.59 -2.63 34.18
N LEU A 390 -23.71 -3.17 32.96
CA LEU A 390 -24.13 -4.53 32.69
C LEU A 390 -23.15 -5.56 33.30
N LEU A 391 -21.83 -5.31 33.23
CA LEU A 391 -20.81 -6.22 33.76
C LEU A 391 -20.91 -6.44 35.26
N HIS A 392 -21.46 -5.50 36.03
CA HIS A 392 -21.76 -5.73 37.44
C HIS A 392 -22.74 -6.89 37.68
N GLY A 393 -23.60 -7.17 36.69
CA GLY A 393 -24.59 -8.27 36.73
C GLY A 393 -24.09 -9.58 36.09
N VAL A 394 -22.91 -9.60 35.48
CA VAL A 394 -22.32 -10.74 34.74
C VAL A 394 -20.85 -10.91 35.17
N PRO A 395 -20.59 -11.46 36.36
CA PRO A 395 -19.23 -11.65 36.84
C PRO A 395 -18.41 -12.57 35.91
N GLY A 396 -17.16 -12.19 35.64
CA GLY A 396 -16.26 -12.90 34.77
C GLY A 396 -16.35 -12.55 33.29
N ALA A 397 -17.27 -11.68 32.89
CA ALA A 397 -17.30 -11.13 31.56
C ALA A 397 -16.41 -9.87 31.46
N SER A 398 -15.91 -9.61 30.24
CA SER A 398 -15.11 -8.45 29.91
C SER A 398 -15.49 -7.90 28.54
N TYR A 399 -15.08 -6.65 28.22
CA TYR A 399 -15.38 -6.07 26.94
C TYR A 399 -14.13 -5.52 26.23
N MET A 400 -14.25 -5.31 24.94
CA MET A 400 -13.26 -4.64 24.11
C MET A 400 -13.96 -3.76 23.06
N ILE A 401 -13.38 -2.59 22.82
CA ILE A 401 -13.78 -1.74 21.68
C ILE A 401 -13.14 -2.33 20.42
N VAL A 402 -13.96 -2.67 19.45
CA VAL A 402 -13.56 -3.28 18.18
C VAL A 402 -13.70 -2.26 17.05
N ASN A 403 -12.72 -2.20 16.16
CA ASN A 403 -12.84 -1.36 14.97
C ASN A 403 -13.96 -1.89 14.07
N GLU A 404 -15.01 -1.08 13.85
CA GLU A 404 -16.16 -1.44 13.02
C GLU A 404 -16.02 -1.00 11.55
N ALA A 405 -14.89 -0.39 11.15
CA ALA A 405 -14.69 0.06 9.78
C ALA A 405 -15.05 -1.03 8.75
N GLY A 406 -15.80 -0.66 7.74
CA GLY A 406 -16.30 -1.56 6.71
C GLY A 406 -17.40 -2.54 7.15
N ALA A 407 -17.83 -2.57 8.43
CA ALA A 407 -18.92 -3.47 8.87
C ALA A 407 -20.24 -3.14 8.16
N SER A 408 -20.54 -1.87 7.96
CA SER A 408 -21.73 -1.42 7.21
C SER A 408 -21.67 -1.82 5.72
N VAL A 409 -20.47 -1.74 5.11
CA VAL A 409 -20.24 -2.17 3.72
C VAL A 409 -20.45 -3.67 3.59
N TYR A 410 -19.87 -4.46 4.50
CA TYR A 410 -20.09 -5.90 4.55
C TYR A 410 -21.58 -6.26 4.72
N SER A 411 -22.23 -5.67 5.74
CA SER A 411 -23.64 -6.02 6.07
C SER A 411 -24.62 -5.75 4.92
N ALA A 412 -24.37 -4.70 4.13
CA ALA A 412 -25.16 -4.37 2.93
C ALA A 412 -24.73 -5.18 1.70
N GLY A 413 -23.60 -5.87 1.75
CA GLY A 413 -23.06 -6.60 0.62
C GLY A 413 -23.74 -7.95 0.35
N LYS A 414 -23.53 -8.45 -0.88
CA LYS A 414 -24.10 -9.73 -1.33
C LYS A 414 -23.61 -10.90 -0.46
N LEU A 415 -22.33 -10.90 -0.07
CA LEU A 415 -21.75 -11.95 0.76
C LEU A 415 -22.47 -12.09 2.10
N ALA A 416 -22.73 -10.97 2.79
CA ALA A 416 -23.45 -11.00 4.06
C ALA A 416 -24.92 -11.44 3.89
N ALA A 417 -25.54 -11.12 2.75
CA ALA A 417 -26.88 -11.59 2.43
C ALA A 417 -26.92 -13.12 2.20
N GLU A 418 -25.88 -13.67 1.58
CA GLU A 418 -25.72 -15.12 1.38
C GLU A 418 -25.38 -15.85 2.70
N GLU A 419 -24.52 -15.27 3.57
CA GLU A 419 -24.18 -15.87 4.88
C GLU A 419 -25.36 -15.81 5.88
N PHE A 420 -26.15 -14.75 5.84
CA PHE A 420 -27.21 -14.45 6.80
C PHE A 420 -28.51 -14.02 6.12
N PRO A 421 -29.16 -14.92 5.36
CA PRO A 421 -30.40 -14.59 4.63
C PRO A 421 -31.56 -14.20 5.57
N ASP A 422 -31.59 -14.76 6.78
CA ASP A 422 -32.68 -14.58 7.76
C ASP A 422 -32.52 -13.33 8.64
N TYR A 423 -31.38 -12.60 8.52
CA TYR A 423 -31.09 -11.41 9.34
C TYR A 423 -31.09 -10.15 8.50
N ASP A 424 -31.63 -9.07 9.05
CA ASP A 424 -31.58 -7.77 8.39
C ASP A 424 -30.15 -7.19 8.35
N VAL A 425 -29.97 -6.16 7.50
CA VAL A 425 -28.67 -5.50 7.28
C VAL A 425 -28.05 -5.01 8.60
N ASN A 426 -28.86 -4.50 9.52
CA ASN A 426 -28.35 -3.93 10.77
C ASN A 426 -27.86 -5.02 11.73
N LEU A 427 -28.52 -6.16 11.81
CA LEU A 427 -28.10 -7.27 12.67
C LEU A 427 -26.82 -7.96 12.16
N ARG A 428 -26.63 -8.02 10.83
CA ARG A 428 -25.41 -8.57 10.22
C ARG A 428 -24.17 -7.80 10.64
N SER A 429 -24.27 -6.47 10.85
CA SER A 429 -23.19 -5.63 11.36
C SER A 429 -22.76 -6.05 12.77
N ALA A 430 -23.72 -6.23 13.69
CA ALA A 430 -23.44 -6.69 15.05
C ALA A 430 -22.83 -8.09 15.09
N ILE A 431 -23.25 -9.00 14.20
CA ILE A 431 -22.63 -10.32 14.05
C ILE A 431 -21.17 -10.18 13.61
N SER A 432 -20.90 -9.33 12.63
CA SER A 432 -19.52 -9.05 12.16
C SER A 432 -18.64 -8.50 13.29
N ILE A 433 -19.14 -7.56 14.09
CA ILE A 433 -18.41 -6.98 15.23
C ILE A 433 -18.05 -8.07 16.26
N ALA A 434 -18.99 -8.97 16.59
CA ALA A 434 -18.71 -10.09 17.49
C ALA A 434 -17.61 -11.01 16.95
N ARG A 435 -17.70 -11.38 15.67
CA ARG A 435 -16.73 -12.26 15.00
C ARG A 435 -15.35 -11.62 14.82
N ARG A 436 -15.26 -10.29 14.69
CA ARG A 436 -13.97 -9.58 14.64
C ARG A 436 -13.18 -9.69 15.92
N LEU A 437 -13.82 -9.82 17.07
CA LEU A 437 -13.13 -10.11 18.33
C LEU A 437 -12.63 -11.55 18.35
N GLN A 438 -13.42 -12.49 17.82
CA GLN A 438 -13.05 -13.91 17.80
C GLN A 438 -11.92 -14.21 16.82
N ASP A 439 -11.97 -13.72 15.60
CA ASP A 439 -10.89 -13.80 14.60
C ASP A 439 -10.95 -12.61 13.62
N PRO A 440 -10.15 -11.57 13.87
CA PRO A 440 -10.13 -10.38 13.02
C PRO A 440 -9.81 -10.69 11.56
N LEU A 441 -8.81 -11.54 11.29
CA LEU A 441 -8.40 -11.87 9.92
C LEU A 441 -9.54 -12.57 9.16
N ALA A 442 -10.15 -13.59 9.74
CA ALA A 442 -11.21 -14.37 9.10
C ALA A 442 -12.42 -13.53 8.74
N GLU A 443 -12.69 -12.45 9.48
CA GLU A 443 -13.81 -11.57 9.23
C GLU A 443 -13.45 -10.39 8.30
N LEU A 444 -12.27 -9.76 8.50
CA LEU A 444 -11.85 -8.60 7.71
C LEU A 444 -11.57 -8.94 6.23
N VAL A 445 -11.14 -10.16 5.91
CA VAL A 445 -10.95 -10.61 4.51
C VAL A 445 -12.25 -10.66 3.69
N LYS A 446 -13.41 -10.59 4.34
CA LYS A 446 -14.73 -10.51 3.68
C LYS A 446 -15.05 -9.11 3.16
N ILE A 447 -14.27 -8.11 3.54
CA ILE A 447 -14.46 -6.70 3.27
C ILE A 447 -13.40 -6.25 2.27
N ASP A 448 -13.78 -5.39 1.33
CA ASP A 448 -12.80 -4.70 0.48
C ASP A 448 -11.82 -3.92 1.40
N PRO A 449 -10.50 -4.19 1.33
CA PRO A 449 -9.51 -3.52 2.19
C PRO A 449 -9.59 -1.99 2.16
N LYS A 450 -10.00 -1.41 1.04
CA LYS A 450 -10.25 0.04 0.91
C LYS A 450 -11.34 0.55 1.84
N SER A 451 -12.27 -0.30 2.23
CA SER A 451 -13.38 0.05 3.13
C SER A 451 -12.99 -0.01 4.62
N ILE A 452 -11.81 -0.50 4.96
CA ILE A 452 -11.31 -0.57 6.34
C ILE A 452 -10.90 0.82 6.86
N GLY A 453 -10.64 1.80 5.96
CA GLY A 453 -10.55 3.21 6.34
C GLY A 453 -9.28 3.61 7.10
N VAL A 454 -8.15 2.95 6.85
CA VAL A 454 -6.86 3.26 7.52
C VAL A 454 -5.93 4.16 6.68
N GLY A 455 -6.40 4.65 5.52
CA GLY A 455 -5.63 5.50 4.61
C GLY A 455 -6.14 6.95 4.55
N GLN A 456 -5.23 7.91 4.72
CA GLN A 456 -5.52 9.32 4.44
C GLN A 456 -5.47 9.53 2.91
N TYR A 457 -6.35 10.37 2.35
CA TYR A 457 -6.45 10.68 0.92
C TYR A 457 -6.70 9.47 -0.01
N GLN A 458 -7.20 8.34 0.51
CA GLN A 458 -7.39 7.12 -0.27
C GLN A 458 -8.27 7.28 -1.52
N HIS A 459 -9.22 8.23 -1.52
CA HIS A 459 -10.11 8.52 -2.67
C HIS A 459 -9.44 9.36 -3.76
N ASP A 460 -8.28 9.96 -3.48
CA ASP A 460 -7.51 10.76 -4.44
C ASP A 460 -6.37 9.96 -5.09
N MET A 461 -6.12 8.75 -4.61
CA MET A 461 -5.09 7.86 -5.15
C MET A 461 -5.57 7.08 -6.37
N PRO A 462 -4.65 6.58 -7.24
CA PRO A 462 -4.97 5.65 -8.31
C PRO A 462 -5.59 4.35 -7.73
N GLN A 463 -6.90 4.16 -7.89
CA GLN A 463 -7.66 3.09 -7.23
C GLN A 463 -7.16 1.69 -7.54
N LYS A 464 -6.71 1.45 -8.78
CA LYS A 464 -6.15 0.15 -9.18
C LYS A 464 -4.86 -0.15 -8.43
N ARG A 465 -3.96 0.84 -8.31
CA ARG A 465 -2.68 0.67 -7.60
C ARG A 465 -2.89 0.45 -6.11
N LEU A 466 -3.83 1.21 -5.51
CA LEU A 466 -4.24 1.03 -4.13
C LEU A 466 -4.78 -0.39 -3.90
N ASP A 467 -5.67 -0.85 -4.76
CA ASP A 467 -6.27 -2.18 -4.69
C ASP A 467 -5.22 -3.30 -4.76
N GLU A 468 -4.30 -3.23 -5.73
CA GLU A 468 -3.19 -4.16 -5.86
C GLU A 468 -2.32 -4.22 -4.59
N ALA A 469 -1.95 -3.06 -4.04
CA ALA A 469 -1.12 -2.99 -2.84
C ALA A 469 -1.82 -3.57 -1.60
N LEU A 470 -3.10 -3.23 -1.39
CA LEU A 470 -3.83 -3.72 -0.22
C LEU A 470 -4.18 -5.21 -0.32
N THR A 471 -4.55 -5.69 -1.51
CA THR A 471 -4.76 -7.12 -1.77
C THR A 471 -3.50 -7.92 -1.46
N SER A 472 -2.34 -7.41 -1.85
CA SER A 472 -1.06 -8.04 -1.54
C SER A 472 -0.82 -8.17 -0.03
N VAL A 473 -1.18 -7.16 0.76
CA VAL A 473 -1.06 -7.23 2.25
C VAL A 473 -1.98 -8.31 2.82
N VAL A 474 -3.21 -8.42 2.32
CA VAL A 474 -4.15 -9.47 2.76
C VAL A 474 -3.61 -10.86 2.43
N GLU A 475 -3.12 -11.06 1.21
CA GLU A 475 -2.50 -12.32 0.78
C GLU A 475 -1.31 -12.70 1.68
N ASP A 476 -0.41 -11.75 1.95
CA ASP A 476 0.75 -11.98 2.82
C ASP A 476 0.32 -12.38 4.24
N CYS A 477 -0.68 -11.70 4.81
CA CYS A 477 -1.21 -12.03 6.14
C CYS A 477 -1.86 -13.42 6.19
N VAL A 478 -2.71 -13.74 5.21
CA VAL A 478 -3.42 -15.02 5.15
C VAL A 478 -2.43 -16.19 5.01
N ASN A 479 -1.46 -16.06 4.10
CA ASN A 479 -0.46 -17.10 3.87
C ASN A 479 0.55 -17.21 5.02
N ALA A 480 0.86 -16.12 5.72
CA ALA A 480 1.72 -16.16 6.91
C ALA A 480 1.06 -16.90 8.10
N VAL A 481 -0.24 -16.67 8.31
CA VAL A 481 -1.01 -17.34 9.39
C VAL A 481 -1.27 -18.81 9.04
N GLY A 482 -1.55 -19.10 7.77
CA GLY A 482 -2.04 -20.41 7.33
C GLY A 482 -3.54 -20.58 7.57
N VAL A 483 -4.17 -21.45 6.79
CA VAL A 483 -5.62 -21.55 6.72
C VAL A 483 -6.09 -22.98 6.93
N ASP A 484 -6.95 -23.22 7.91
CA ASP A 484 -7.64 -24.50 8.08
C ASP A 484 -8.68 -24.67 6.96
N VAL A 485 -8.46 -25.68 6.12
CA VAL A 485 -9.31 -25.92 4.94
C VAL A 485 -10.71 -26.42 5.32
N ASN A 486 -10.87 -26.99 6.49
CA ASN A 486 -12.13 -27.54 6.96
C ASN A 486 -13.07 -26.49 7.55
N THR A 487 -12.55 -25.36 8.02
CA THR A 487 -13.34 -24.28 8.65
C THR A 487 -13.37 -23.00 7.83
N ALA A 488 -12.39 -22.78 6.96
CA ALA A 488 -12.23 -21.53 6.21
C ALA A 488 -13.42 -21.19 5.29
N SER A 489 -13.76 -19.92 5.24
CA SER A 489 -14.72 -19.37 4.25
C SER A 489 -14.11 -19.31 2.85
N ALA A 490 -14.95 -19.29 1.82
CA ALA A 490 -14.50 -19.09 0.44
C ALA A 490 -13.74 -17.77 0.29
N SER A 491 -14.13 -16.71 0.99
CA SER A 491 -13.45 -15.41 0.99
C SER A 491 -12.02 -15.52 1.52
N LEU A 492 -11.82 -16.22 2.64
CA LEU A 492 -10.49 -16.44 3.20
C LEU A 492 -9.61 -17.28 2.25
N LEU A 493 -10.16 -18.35 1.71
CA LEU A 493 -9.47 -19.24 0.77
C LEU A 493 -9.02 -18.54 -0.52
N THR A 494 -9.75 -17.50 -0.97
CA THR A 494 -9.40 -16.74 -2.19
C THR A 494 -8.02 -16.06 -2.08
N TYR A 495 -7.57 -15.73 -0.87
CA TYR A 495 -6.26 -15.12 -0.62
C TYR A 495 -5.13 -16.12 -0.38
N VAL A 496 -5.44 -17.41 -0.37
CA VAL A 496 -4.39 -18.43 -0.27
C VAL A 496 -3.65 -18.54 -1.60
N SER A 497 -2.32 -18.54 -1.54
CA SER A 497 -1.43 -18.69 -2.70
C SER A 497 -1.91 -19.77 -3.67
N GLY A 498 -1.98 -19.45 -4.95
CA GLY A 498 -2.40 -20.39 -6.00
C GLY A 498 -3.91 -20.66 -6.11
N LEU A 499 -4.73 -20.12 -5.21
CA LEU A 499 -6.18 -20.19 -5.27
C LEU A 499 -6.78 -18.92 -5.88
N ASN A 500 -7.97 -19.05 -6.42
CA ASN A 500 -8.81 -17.94 -6.88
C ASN A 500 -10.25 -18.16 -6.40
N ALA A 501 -11.14 -17.18 -6.64
CA ALA A 501 -12.52 -17.26 -6.18
C ALA A 501 -13.27 -18.51 -6.65
N ALA A 502 -12.97 -19.03 -7.86
CA ALA A 502 -13.63 -20.23 -8.37
C ALA A 502 -13.12 -21.51 -7.67
N THR A 503 -11.82 -21.63 -7.47
CA THR A 503 -11.21 -22.77 -6.74
C THR A 503 -11.59 -22.73 -5.25
N ALA A 504 -11.59 -21.56 -4.62
CA ALA A 504 -12.03 -21.37 -3.24
C ALA A 504 -13.48 -21.86 -3.03
N LYS A 505 -14.41 -21.44 -3.89
CA LYS A 505 -15.80 -21.94 -3.88
C LYS A 505 -15.89 -23.44 -4.13
N SER A 506 -15.06 -23.99 -5.03
CA SER A 506 -15.03 -25.43 -5.28
C SER A 506 -14.54 -26.25 -4.08
N ILE A 507 -13.58 -25.72 -3.28
CA ILE A 507 -13.13 -26.36 -2.03
C ILE A 507 -14.28 -26.41 -1.03
N VAL A 508 -14.98 -25.30 -0.81
CA VAL A 508 -16.12 -25.24 0.13
C VAL A 508 -17.22 -26.18 -0.32
N ALA A 509 -17.65 -26.14 -1.59
CA ALA A 509 -18.69 -27.01 -2.13
C ALA A 509 -18.31 -28.50 -2.04
N TYR A 510 -17.02 -28.83 -2.28
CA TYR A 510 -16.54 -30.21 -2.13
C TYR A 510 -16.64 -30.69 -0.68
N ARG A 511 -16.26 -29.85 0.28
CA ARG A 511 -16.36 -30.12 1.72
C ARG A 511 -17.80 -30.33 2.17
N GLU A 512 -18.72 -29.50 1.69
CA GLU A 512 -20.15 -29.61 2.01
C GLU A 512 -20.76 -30.90 1.45
N ALA A 513 -20.34 -31.32 0.25
CA ALA A 513 -20.86 -32.53 -0.40
C ALA A 513 -20.23 -33.84 0.10
N ASN A 514 -18.95 -33.82 0.50
CA ASN A 514 -18.16 -35.02 0.78
C ASN A 514 -17.68 -35.13 2.25
N GLY A 515 -18.00 -34.17 3.09
CA GLY A 515 -17.48 -34.05 4.44
C GLY A 515 -16.10 -33.41 4.51
N VAL A 516 -15.52 -33.36 5.70
CA VAL A 516 -14.22 -32.74 5.96
C VAL A 516 -13.08 -33.42 5.20
N PHE A 517 -12.07 -32.66 4.85
CA PHE A 517 -10.85 -33.18 4.26
C PHE A 517 -10.06 -33.96 5.31
N PRO A 518 -9.76 -35.24 5.10
CA PRO A 518 -8.99 -36.04 6.06
C PRO A 518 -7.48 -35.78 5.97
N ASP A 519 -7.00 -35.28 4.87
CA ASP A 519 -5.60 -34.97 4.57
C ASP A 519 -5.46 -33.95 3.43
N ARG A 520 -4.27 -33.37 3.27
CA ARG A 520 -3.96 -32.42 2.19
C ARG A 520 -4.08 -33.02 0.79
N LYS A 521 -3.74 -34.30 0.59
CA LYS A 521 -3.77 -34.96 -0.71
C LYS A 521 -5.19 -35.03 -1.29
N LYS A 522 -6.19 -35.06 -0.41
CA LYS A 522 -7.60 -35.06 -0.81
C LYS A 522 -8.01 -33.80 -1.59
N LEU A 523 -7.30 -32.69 -1.41
CA LEU A 523 -7.50 -31.46 -2.17
C LEU A 523 -7.36 -31.67 -3.70
N LEU A 524 -6.52 -32.61 -4.14
CA LEU A 524 -6.38 -32.97 -5.57
C LEU A 524 -7.67 -33.54 -6.19
N LYS A 525 -8.66 -33.89 -5.37
CA LYS A 525 -10.00 -34.35 -5.83
C LYS A 525 -10.97 -33.19 -6.06
N VAL A 526 -10.61 -31.98 -5.61
CA VAL A 526 -11.47 -30.81 -5.77
C VAL A 526 -11.51 -30.36 -7.23
N PRO A 527 -12.70 -30.19 -7.84
CA PRO A 527 -12.83 -29.69 -9.20
C PRO A 527 -12.12 -28.33 -9.38
N LYS A 528 -11.46 -28.15 -10.50
CA LYS A 528 -10.68 -26.94 -10.86
C LYS A 528 -9.39 -26.71 -10.06
N LEU A 529 -9.08 -27.55 -9.09
CA LEU A 529 -7.79 -27.49 -8.39
C LEU A 529 -6.79 -28.43 -9.07
N GLY A 530 -6.02 -27.89 -10.02
CA GLY A 530 -4.99 -28.66 -10.74
C GLY A 530 -3.70 -28.84 -9.90
N PRO A 531 -2.75 -29.68 -10.40
CA PRO A 531 -1.49 -29.95 -9.68
C PRO A 531 -0.69 -28.70 -9.35
N LYS A 532 -0.61 -27.74 -10.28
CA LYS A 532 0.11 -26.46 -10.06
C LYS A 532 -0.54 -25.62 -8.97
N ALA A 533 -1.88 -25.51 -8.94
CA ALA A 533 -2.58 -24.80 -7.90
C ALA A 533 -2.41 -25.50 -6.53
N PHE A 534 -2.41 -26.84 -6.52
CA PHE A 534 -2.12 -27.62 -5.31
C PHE A 534 -0.71 -27.37 -4.81
N GLU A 535 0.32 -27.39 -5.66
CA GLU A 535 1.68 -27.04 -5.30
C GLU A 535 1.75 -25.66 -4.63
N GLN A 536 1.09 -24.65 -5.21
CA GLN A 536 1.12 -23.30 -4.68
C GLN A 536 0.39 -23.15 -3.32
N CYS A 537 -0.70 -23.89 -3.09
CA CYS A 537 -1.56 -23.69 -1.90
C CYS A 537 -1.31 -24.70 -0.77
N ALA A 538 -0.78 -25.90 -1.05
CA ALA A 538 -0.77 -26.99 -0.11
C ALA A 538 -0.06 -26.69 1.21
N GLY A 539 1.06 -25.96 1.16
CA GLY A 539 1.81 -25.62 2.38
C GLY A 539 1.12 -24.56 3.25
N PHE A 540 0.20 -23.78 2.69
CA PHE A 540 -0.56 -22.75 3.41
C PHE A 540 -1.90 -23.25 3.95
N LEU A 541 -2.41 -24.36 3.39
CA LEU A 541 -3.63 -25.01 3.86
C LEU A 541 -3.30 -26.06 4.93
N ARG A 542 -4.03 -26.05 6.04
CA ARG A 542 -3.86 -26.95 7.17
C ARG A 542 -5.06 -27.86 7.33
N VAL A 543 -4.80 -29.08 7.79
CA VAL A 543 -5.82 -30.09 8.13
C VAL A 543 -5.53 -30.59 9.55
N PRO A 544 -6.04 -29.93 10.59
CA PRO A 544 -5.75 -30.29 12.00
C PRO A 544 -6.11 -31.73 12.36
N GLU A 545 -7.17 -32.27 11.74
CA GLU A 545 -7.69 -33.62 11.99
C GLU A 545 -6.93 -34.73 11.24
N SER A 546 -5.91 -34.37 10.43
CA SER A 546 -5.17 -35.36 9.65
C SER A 546 -4.40 -36.35 10.52
N LYS A 547 -4.34 -37.61 10.06
CA LYS A 547 -3.49 -38.63 10.66
C LYS A 547 -2.00 -38.28 10.51
N ASN A 548 -1.61 -37.63 9.43
CA ASN A 548 -0.27 -37.11 9.24
C ASN A 548 -0.13 -35.75 9.92
N VAL A 549 0.71 -35.66 10.95
CA VAL A 549 0.93 -34.42 11.70
C VAL A 549 1.44 -33.27 10.83
N LEU A 550 2.15 -33.58 9.74
CA LEU A 550 2.70 -32.58 8.81
C LEU A 550 1.61 -31.81 8.09
N ASP A 551 0.42 -32.37 7.90
CA ASP A 551 -0.71 -31.69 7.30
C ASP A 551 -1.25 -30.54 8.15
N ASN A 552 -0.93 -30.50 9.46
CA ASN A 552 -1.23 -29.39 10.35
C ASN A 552 -0.03 -28.47 10.59
N THR A 553 0.92 -28.42 9.68
CA THR A 553 2.12 -27.58 9.76
C THR A 553 2.25 -26.71 8.52
N GLY A 554 3.17 -25.73 8.52
CA GLY A 554 3.58 -24.99 7.34
C GLY A 554 4.62 -25.74 6.47
N VAL A 555 4.93 -26.99 6.76
CA VAL A 555 5.83 -27.80 5.92
C VAL A 555 5.13 -28.11 4.60
N HIS A 556 5.82 -27.84 3.51
CA HIS A 556 5.29 -28.15 2.18
C HIS A 556 5.33 -29.67 1.90
N PRO A 557 4.34 -30.25 1.19
CA PRO A 557 4.34 -31.68 0.88
C PRO A 557 5.61 -32.20 0.21
N GLU A 558 6.30 -31.39 -0.58
CA GLU A 558 7.61 -31.72 -1.19
C GLU A 558 8.70 -32.01 -0.15
N SER A 559 8.58 -31.43 1.06
CA SER A 559 9.54 -31.57 2.16
C SER A 559 9.13 -32.60 3.20
N TYR A 560 8.04 -33.34 3.00
CA TYR A 560 7.57 -34.33 3.98
C TYR A 560 8.62 -35.41 4.22
N GLN A 561 9.22 -35.95 3.18
CA GLN A 561 10.28 -36.95 3.30
C GLN A 561 11.47 -36.45 4.14
N ALA A 562 11.84 -35.17 3.96
CA ALA A 562 12.90 -34.55 4.73
C ALA A 562 12.50 -34.34 6.20
N ALA A 563 11.24 -33.95 6.47
CA ALA A 563 10.72 -33.81 7.82
C ALA A 563 10.64 -35.15 8.58
N GLU A 564 10.12 -36.17 7.95
CA GLU A 564 10.07 -37.55 8.48
C GLU A 564 11.48 -38.10 8.73
N GLY A 565 12.41 -37.91 7.78
CA GLY A 565 13.82 -38.24 7.94
C GLY A 565 14.50 -37.52 9.10
N LEU A 566 14.17 -36.24 9.29
CA LEU A 566 14.67 -35.46 10.42
C LEU A 566 14.20 -36.01 11.78
N LEU A 567 12.91 -36.33 11.89
CA LEU A 567 12.36 -36.92 13.10
C LEU A 567 13.05 -38.26 13.41
N ALA A 568 13.21 -39.11 12.41
CA ALA A 568 13.90 -40.39 12.55
C ALA A 568 15.37 -40.21 12.98
N LEU A 569 16.12 -39.30 12.38
CA LEU A 569 17.51 -38.98 12.74
C LEU A 569 17.66 -38.49 14.18
N CYS A 570 16.66 -37.75 14.69
CA CYS A 570 16.66 -37.23 16.04
C CYS A 570 15.98 -38.15 17.07
N GLY A 571 15.47 -39.32 16.64
CA GLY A 571 14.80 -40.28 17.50
C GLY A 571 13.43 -39.84 17.99
N TYR A 572 12.69 -39.10 17.17
CA TYR A 572 11.32 -38.66 17.43
C TYR A 572 10.31 -39.31 16.48
N THR A 573 9.08 -39.40 16.94
CA THR A 573 7.92 -39.91 16.19
C THR A 573 6.89 -38.81 15.91
N ASP A 574 5.93 -39.06 15.04
CA ASP A 574 4.78 -38.16 14.79
C ASP A 574 3.99 -37.90 16.09
N ASP A 575 3.89 -38.89 16.97
CA ASP A 575 3.21 -38.74 18.26
C ASP A 575 3.96 -37.82 19.21
N ASP A 576 5.29 -37.76 19.14
CA ASP A 576 6.09 -36.80 19.90
C ASP A 576 5.84 -35.38 19.44
N VAL A 577 5.69 -35.18 18.11
CA VAL A 577 5.32 -33.89 17.55
C VAL A 577 3.93 -33.50 18.03
N ARG A 578 2.92 -34.37 17.96
CA ARG A 578 1.56 -34.10 18.44
C ARG A 578 1.50 -33.70 19.90
N ARG A 579 2.34 -34.32 20.72
CA ARG A 579 2.41 -34.05 22.17
C ARG A 579 3.30 -32.86 22.53
N GLY A 580 3.94 -32.21 21.55
CA GLY A 580 4.88 -31.13 21.79
C GLY A 580 6.20 -31.58 22.47
N ALA A 581 6.53 -32.85 22.39
CA ALA A 581 7.71 -33.43 23.04
C ALA A 581 9.03 -33.20 22.27
N VAL A 582 9.01 -32.41 21.20
CA VAL A 582 10.14 -32.18 20.30
C VAL A 582 10.85 -30.83 20.53
N ALA A 583 10.69 -30.21 21.70
CA ALA A 583 11.26 -28.88 22.02
C ALA A 583 12.80 -28.78 21.82
N GLN A 584 13.52 -29.92 22.02
CA GLN A 584 14.97 -29.98 21.86
C GLN A 584 15.43 -30.28 20.41
N LEU A 585 14.50 -30.36 19.43
CA LEU A 585 14.82 -30.72 18.05
C LEU A 585 15.90 -29.81 17.44
N MET A 586 15.79 -28.50 17.61
CA MET A 586 16.79 -27.53 17.12
C MET A 586 18.17 -27.76 17.74
N GLN A 587 18.24 -28.03 19.04
CA GLN A 587 19.51 -28.28 19.74
C GLN A 587 20.18 -29.58 19.24
N LYS A 588 19.40 -30.65 19.00
CA LYS A 588 19.93 -31.89 18.40
C LYS A 588 20.47 -31.65 16.98
N VAL A 589 19.74 -30.88 16.16
CA VAL A 589 20.20 -30.50 14.79
C VAL A 589 21.49 -29.70 14.84
N GLN A 590 21.61 -28.76 15.76
CA GLN A 590 22.83 -27.97 15.95
C GLN A 590 24.01 -28.82 16.41
N ALA A 591 23.77 -29.73 17.30
CA ALA A 591 24.81 -30.67 17.79
C ALA A 591 25.32 -31.62 16.69
N MET A 592 24.48 -31.98 15.73
CA MET A 592 24.85 -32.81 14.57
C MET A 592 25.47 -31.98 13.40
N GLY A 593 25.39 -30.65 13.50
CA GLY A 593 25.79 -29.73 12.43
C GLY A 593 24.68 -29.54 11.37
N GLU A 594 24.08 -28.35 11.35
CA GLU A 594 22.92 -28.03 10.46
C GLU A 594 23.21 -28.34 8.97
N ALA A 595 24.41 -28.03 8.49
CA ALA A 595 24.80 -28.26 7.10
C ALA A 595 24.86 -29.77 6.77
N GLN A 596 25.38 -30.58 7.68
CA GLN A 596 25.47 -32.04 7.51
C GLN A 596 24.07 -32.69 7.55
N VAL A 597 23.18 -32.22 8.42
CA VAL A 597 21.81 -32.70 8.50
C VAL A 597 21.04 -32.31 7.23
N ALA A 598 21.19 -31.07 6.75
CA ALA A 598 20.57 -30.58 5.52
C ALA A 598 21.01 -31.40 4.29
N GLU A 599 22.31 -31.71 4.18
CA GLU A 599 22.87 -32.54 3.11
C GLU A 599 22.30 -33.97 3.15
N LYS A 600 22.25 -34.60 4.33
CA LYS A 600 21.66 -35.95 4.49
C LYS A 600 20.19 -36.02 4.09
N LEU A 601 19.45 -34.93 4.32
CA LEU A 601 18.03 -34.85 4.00
C LEU A 601 17.75 -34.26 2.61
N SER A 602 18.81 -33.93 1.85
CA SER A 602 18.73 -33.35 0.49
C SER A 602 17.88 -32.05 0.46
N VAL A 603 18.01 -31.21 1.49
CA VAL A 603 17.36 -29.90 1.57
C VAL A 603 18.39 -28.82 1.87
N GLY A 604 18.03 -27.55 1.62
CA GLY A 604 18.84 -26.41 2.05
C GLY A 604 18.75 -26.15 3.57
N VAL A 605 19.76 -25.49 4.11
CA VAL A 605 19.75 -25.08 5.53
C VAL A 605 18.55 -24.18 5.90
N PRO A 606 18.14 -23.20 5.06
CA PRO A 606 16.92 -22.42 5.31
C PRO A 606 15.67 -23.29 5.43
N THR A 607 15.47 -24.24 4.51
CA THR A 607 14.33 -25.17 4.55
C THR A 607 14.40 -26.08 5.78
N LEU A 608 15.58 -26.59 6.14
CA LEU A 608 15.75 -27.38 7.38
C LEU A 608 15.31 -26.60 8.62
N ARG A 609 15.75 -25.36 8.76
CA ARG A 609 15.37 -24.48 9.87
C ARG A 609 13.86 -24.23 9.93
N ASP A 610 13.22 -24.04 8.79
CA ASP A 610 11.77 -23.88 8.73
C ASP A 610 11.04 -25.16 9.12
N VAL A 611 11.47 -26.31 8.64
CA VAL A 611 10.92 -27.61 9.02
C VAL A 611 11.03 -27.82 10.54
N VAL A 612 12.19 -27.53 11.14
CA VAL A 612 12.38 -27.64 12.61
C VAL A 612 11.40 -26.74 13.36
N LYS A 613 11.25 -25.47 12.94
CA LYS A 613 10.32 -24.52 13.58
C LYS A 613 8.87 -25.02 13.54
N GLU A 614 8.45 -25.53 12.39
CA GLU A 614 7.10 -26.05 12.19
C GLU A 614 6.82 -27.34 13.00
N LEU A 615 7.81 -28.21 13.13
CA LEU A 615 7.70 -29.42 13.93
C LEU A 615 7.66 -29.14 15.44
N VAL A 616 8.41 -28.14 15.91
CA VAL A 616 8.42 -27.76 17.34
C VAL A 616 7.07 -27.18 17.78
N LYS A 617 6.38 -26.48 16.89
CA LYS A 617 5.04 -25.90 17.17
C LYS A 617 4.10 -26.20 16.01
N PRO A 618 3.58 -27.42 15.85
CA PRO A 618 2.63 -27.75 14.78
C PRO A 618 1.34 -26.95 14.95
N GLY A 619 0.77 -26.49 13.84
CA GLY A 619 -0.45 -25.68 13.85
C GLY A 619 -0.28 -24.26 14.40
N ARG A 620 0.96 -23.79 14.56
CA ARG A 620 1.25 -22.44 15.08
C ARG A 620 0.55 -21.37 14.24
N ASP A 621 -0.16 -20.50 14.95
CA ASP A 621 -0.62 -19.21 14.44
C ASP A 621 0.40 -18.14 14.86
N LEU A 622 0.92 -17.37 13.92
CA LEU A 622 1.89 -16.31 14.24
C LEU A 622 1.33 -15.26 15.21
N ARG A 623 0.01 -15.14 15.28
CA ARG A 623 -0.68 -14.20 16.16
C ARG A 623 -0.66 -14.65 17.64
N ASP A 624 -0.39 -15.92 17.91
CA ASP A 624 -0.30 -16.45 19.27
C ASP A 624 0.94 -15.94 20.04
N ASP A 625 1.96 -15.46 19.31
CA ASP A 625 3.17 -14.87 19.91
C ASP A 625 3.02 -13.35 20.18
N LEU A 626 1.92 -12.75 19.75
CA LEU A 626 1.64 -11.32 19.98
C LEU A 626 0.95 -11.13 21.35
N PRO A 627 1.08 -9.94 21.96
CA PRO A 627 0.40 -9.63 23.21
C PRO A 627 -1.12 -9.80 23.05
N ALA A 628 -1.74 -10.46 24.04
CA ALA A 628 -3.19 -10.64 24.05
C ALA A 628 -3.92 -9.28 24.04
N PRO A 629 -5.08 -9.15 23.40
CA PRO A 629 -5.86 -7.93 23.40
C PRO A 629 -6.23 -7.49 24.83
N ILE A 630 -6.25 -6.17 25.07
CA ILE A 630 -6.63 -5.63 26.36
C ILE A 630 -8.14 -5.70 26.52
N LEU A 631 -8.60 -6.65 27.34
CA LEU A 631 -9.99 -6.77 27.76
C LEU A 631 -10.24 -5.93 29.00
N ARG A 632 -11.34 -5.18 29.03
CA ARG A 632 -11.65 -4.20 30.08
C ARG A 632 -12.89 -4.58 30.88
N THR A 633 -12.97 -4.04 32.09
CA THR A 633 -14.13 -4.17 32.97
C THR A 633 -14.65 -2.81 33.46
N ASP A 634 -13.90 -1.73 33.20
CA ASP A 634 -14.18 -0.36 33.63
C ASP A 634 -13.92 0.66 32.51
N VAL A 635 -14.43 1.86 32.68
CA VAL A 635 -14.23 3.01 31.75
C VAL A 635 -13.39 4.07 32.43
N LEU A 636 -12.40 4.61 31.71
CA LEU A 636 -11.71 5.84 32.07
C LEU A 636 -12.34 7.02 31.31
N ASP A 637 -12.59 8.14 32.01
CA ASP A 637 -12.99 9.40 31.38
C ASP A 637 -11.76 10.32 31.20
N MET A 638 -11.80 11.21 30.21
CA MET A 638 -10.75 12.20 29.98
C MET A 638 -10.51 13.07 31.22
N LYS A 639 -11.56 13.32 32.02
CA LYS A 639 -11.49 14.08 33.28
C LYS A 639 -10.69 13.38 34.38
N ASP A 640 -10.55 12.06 34.29
CA ASP A 640 -9.80 11.26 35.25
C ASP A 640 -8.29 11.27 34.97
N LEU A 641 -7.92 11.73 33.76
CA LEU A 641 -6.53 11.80 33.34
C LEU A 641 -5.80 12.96 33.99
N LYS A 642 -4.64 12.68 34.57
CA LYS A 642 -3.75 13.69 35.17
C LYS A 642 -2.38 13.60 34.49
N PRO A 643 -1.72 14.75 34.23
CA PRO A 643 -0.33 14.77 33.82
C PRO A 643 0.54 13.93 34.76
N GLY A 644 1.41 13.09 34.17
CA GLY A 644 2.27 12.15 34.89
C GLY A 644 1.67 10.76 35.12
N MET A 645 0.39 10.53 34.83
CA MET A 645 -0.20 9.17 34.88
C MET A 645 0.44 8.27 33.82
N THR A 646 0.83 7.08 34.25
CA THR A 646 1.29 6.01 33.33
C THR A 646 0.12 5.09 33.03
N LEU A 647 -0.17 4.90 31.75
CA LEU A 647 -1.26 4.08 31.25
C LEU A 647 -0.72 3.06 30.22
N THR A 648 -1.43 1.96 30.10
CA THR A 648 -1.21 1.01 28.99
C THR A 648 -2.25 1.29 27.91
N GLY A 649 -1.81 1.43 26.67
CA GLY A 649 -2.70 1.68 25.54
C GLY A 649 -2.34 0.84 24.33
N THR A 650 -3.24 0.84 23.36
CA THR A 650 -3.04 0.17 22.07
C THR A 650 -2.80 1.19 20.98
N VAL A 651 -1.77 1.01 20.17
CA VAL A 651 -1.48 1.86 19.01
C VAL A 651 -2.59 1.70 17.98
N ARG A 652 -3.29 2.80 17.67
CA ARG A 652 -4.40 2.83 16.70
C ARG A 652 -3.96 3.23 15.31
N ASN A 653 -3.03 4.19 15.23
CA ASN A 653 -2.54 4.70 13.96
C ASN A 653 -1.11 5.22 14.11
N VAL A 654 -0.31 5.06 13.05
CA VAL A 654 1.08 5.53 12.96
C VAL A 654 1.18 6.42 11.74
N ILE A 655 1.60 7.66 11.92
CA ILE A 655 1.71 8.68 10.87
C ILE A 655 3.05 9.41 10.99
N ASP A 656 3.43 10.18 9.97
CA ASP A 656 4.74 10.83 9.86
C ASP A 656 5.15 11.64 11.11
N PHE A 657 4.22 12.30 11.77
CA PHE A 657 4.51 13.19 12.90
C PHE A 657 4.24 12.55 14.27
N GLY A 658 3.72 11.31 14.34
CA GLY A 658 3.47 10.69 15.64
C GLY A 658 2.63 9.42 15.61
N VAL A 659 2.23 9.00 16.79
CA VAL A 659 1.49 7.77 17.05
C VAL A 659 0.22 8.08 17.81
N PHE A 660 -0.92 7.62 17.34
CA PHE A 660 -2.19 7.68 18.06
C PHE A 660 -2.36 6.41 18.89
N VAL A 661 -2.59 6.59 20.19
CA VAL A 661 -2.69 5.52 21.17
C VAL A 661 -4.03 5.59 21.88
N ASP A 662 -4.80 4.52 21.82
CA ASP A 662 -6.01 4.32 22.63
C ASP A 662 -5.61 3.91 24.04
N ILE A 663 -5.79 4.81 24.99
CA ILE A 663 -5.50 4.60 26.41
C ILE A 663 -6.76 4.27 27.23
N GLY A 664 -7.88 4.01 26.56
CA GLY A 664 -9.15 3.65 27.22
C GLY A 664 -10.07 4.82 27.52
N VAL A 665 -9.75 5.99 27.03
CA VAL A 665 -10.65 7.14 26.95
C VAL A 665 -11.11 7.32 25.50
N HIS A 666 -12.27 7.95 25.28
CA HIS A 666 -12.85 8.05 23.93
C HIS A 666 -12.09 8.89 22.90
N GLN A 667 -10.96 9.43 23.30
CA GLN A 667 -10.08 10.22 22.46
C GLN A 667 -8.71 9.56 22.46
N ASP A 668 -8.22 9.20 21.26
CA ASP A 668 -6.86 8.72 21.14
C ASP A 668 -5.87 9.82 21.56
N GLY A 669 -4.89 9.44 22.36
CA GLY A 669 -3.81 10.32 22.74
C GLY A 669 -2.72 10.33 21.66
N LEU A 670 -2.13 11.50 21.41
CA LEU A 670 -1.03 11.65 20.46
C LEU A 670 0.32 11.56 21.16
N VAL A 671 1.13 10.61 20.77
CA VAL A 671 2.58 10.57 21.04
C VAL A 671 3.29 11.22 19.85
N HIS A 672 3.75 12.45 19.98
CA HIS A 672 4.52 13.13 18.94
C HIS A 672 5.82 12.35 18.64
N ILE A 673 6.32 12.38 17.41
CA ILE A 673 7.53 11.63 17.00
C ILE A 673 8.72 11.84 17.94
N SER A 674 8.90 13.03 18.48
CA SER A 674 9.96 13.36 19.47
C SER A 674 9.74 12.72 20.85
N GLN A 675 8.57 12.16 21.12
CA GLN A 675 8.16 11.52 22.38
C GLN A 675 8.04 10.00 22.27
N VAL A 676 8.33 9.42 21.10
CA VAL A 676 8.25 7.96 20.87
C VAL A 676 9.43 7.24 21.54
N CYS A 677 10.66 7.70 21.30
CA CYS A 677 11.86 7.10 21.87
C CYS A 677 12.98 8.12 22.08
N ASN A 678 14.08 7.68 22.70
CA ASN A 678 15.27 8.52 22.98
C ASN A 678 16.23 8.66 21.77
N LYS A 679 16.03 7.90 20.70
CA LYS A 679 16.83 7.94 19.48
C LYS A 679 16.15 8.82 18.43
N PHE A 680 16.95 9.42 17.54
CA PHE A 680 16.39 10.08 16.37
C PHE A 680 15.82 9.01 15.41
N ILE A 681 14.57 9.14 15.04
CA ILE A 681 13.88 8.30 14.07
C ILE A 681 13.31 9.17 12.95
N LYS A 682 13.28 8.64 11.74
CA LYS A 682 12.72 9.35 10.59
C LYS A 682 11.20 9.18 10.53
N HIS A 683 10.72 8.03 10.96
CA HIS A 683 9.30 7.70 11.00
C HIS A 683 8.99 6.87 12.26
N PRO A 684 7.84 7.10 12.93
CA PRO A 684 7.47 6.35 14.14
C PRO A 684 7.34 4.84 13.93
N SER A 685 7.04 4.37 12.71
CA SER A 685 6.97 2.93 12.39
C SER A 685 8.31 2.18 12.53
N GLU A 686 9.42 2.89 12.70
CA GLU A 686 10.70 2.27 13.05
C GLU A 686 10.72 1.70 14.48
N VAL A 687 9.77 2.12 15.32
CA VAL A 687 9.72 1.77 16.75
C VAL A 687 8.43 1.05 17.12
N VAL A 688 7.29 1.43 16.54
CA VAL A 688 5.98 0.89 16.90
C VAL A 688 5.12 0.63 15.66
N SER A 689 4.23 -0.34 15.77
CA SER A 689 3.24 -0.69 14.75
C SER A 689 1.82 -0.55 15.29
N VAL A 690 0.85 -0.41 14.38
CA VAL A 690 -0.58 -0.44 14.74
C VAL A 690 -0.91 -1.76 15.43
N GLY A 691 -1.64 -1.71 16.52
CA GLY A 691 -1.97 -2.87 17.36
C GLY A 691 -0.99 -3.15 18.49
N ASP A 692 0.19 -2.53 18.51
CA ASP A 692 1.14 -2.68 19.62
C ASP A 692 0.55 -2.19 20.93
N ILE A 693 0.83 -2.93 22.00
CA ILE A 693 0.50 -2.51 23.36
C ILE A 693 1.69 -1.76 23.94
N VAL A 694 1.48 -0.49 24.23
CA VAL A 694 2.54 0.41 24.70
C VAL A 694 2.19 1.05 26.04
N LYS A 695 3.20 1.28 26.86
CA LYS A 695 3.05 2.13 28.06
C LYS A 695 3.31 3.57 27.66
N VAL A 696 2.46 4.47 28.14
CA VAL A 696 2.55 5.90 27.88
C VAL A 696 2.35 6.70 29.15
N VAL A 697 2.98 7.86 29.22
CA VAL A 697 2.78 8.85 30.27
C VAL A 697 1.95 9.99 29.71
N VAL A 698 0.91 10.41 30.40
CA VAL A 698 0.10 11.58 30.05
C VAL A 698 0.93 12.84 30.29
N LEU A 699 1.16 13.63 29.23
CA LEU A 699 1.87 14.91 29.32
C LEU A 699 0.93 16.06 29.59
N ASP A 700 -0.16 16.12 28.83
CA ASP A 700 -1.15 17.20 28.90
C ASP A 700 -2.52 16.72 28.43
N VAL A 701 -3.59 17.32 28.95
CA VAL A 701 -4.98 17.04 28.61
C VAL A 701 -5.72 18.34 28.37
N ASP A 702 -6.06 18.63 27.12
CA ASP A 702 -6.90 19.76 26.72
C ASP A 702 -8.35 19.31 26.48
N GLU A 703 -9.16 19.38 27.51
CA GLU A 703 -10.58 18.98 27.46
C GLU A 703 -11.39 19.79 26.43
N LYS A 704 -11.06 21.09 26.24
CA LYS A 704 -11.78 21.98 25.31
C LYS A 704 -11.52 21.58 23.84
N LYS A 705 -10.29 21.24 23.53
CA LYS A 705 -9.89 20.82 22.18
C LYS A 705 -9.97 19.32 21.99
N LYS A 706 -10.34 18.57 23.03
CA LYS A 706 -10.35 17.10 23.05
C LYS A 706 -9.01 16.52 22.58
N ARG A 707 -7.90 17.01 23.16
CA ARG A 707 -6.54 16.56 22.82
C ARG A 707 -5.85 16.03 24.06
N ILE A 708 -5.18 14.87 23.88
CA ILE A 708 -4.36 14.24 24.92
C ILE A 708 -2.96 14.09 24.33
N SER A 709 -1.98 14.66 25.02
CA SER A 709 -0.57 14.53 24.66
C SER A 709 0.07 13.46 25.51
N LEU A 710 0.74 12.52 24.86
CA LEU A 710 1.35 11.35 25.51
C LEU A 710 2.85 11.28 25.21
N SER A 711 3.56 10.55 26.06
CA SER A 711 4.98 10.22 25.87
C SER A 711 5.25 8.76 26.19
N MET A 712 5.88 8.04 25.26
CA MET A 712 6.47 6.72 25.50
C MET A 712 7.86 6.85 26.13
N LYS A 713 8.58 7.90 25.76
CA LYS A 713 9.94 8.20 26.21
C LYS A 713 10.06 8.44 27.72
N GLN A 714 9.00 8.98 28.36
CA GLN A 714 9.01 9.34 29.79
C GLN A 714 8.50 8.22 30.70
N VAL A 715 8.20 7.06 30.17
CA VAL A 715 7.85 5.87 30.96
C VAL A 715 9.06 5.47 31.78
N LYS A 716 8.95 5.52 33.10
CA LYS A 716 9.96 4.98 34.00
C LYS A 716 9.74 3.48 34.08
N GLU A 717 10.78 2.69 33.80
CA GLU A 717 10.78 1.23 33.99
C GLU A 717 10.50 0.83 35.44
#